data_f334fd4eaa76f91d9c1a5d903fc34891
#
_entry.id   f334fd4eaa76f91d9c1a5d903fc34891
#
_cell.length_a   1.000
_cell.length_b   1.000
_cell.length_c   1.000
_cell.angle_alpha   90.00
_cell.angle_beta   90.00
_cell.angle_gamma   90.00
#
_symmetry.space_group_name_H-M   'P 1'
#
loop_
_entity.id
_entity.type
_entity.pdbx_description
1 polymer ?
#
loop_
_entity_poly.entity_id
_entity_poly.type
_entity_poly.pdbx_seq_one_letter_code
_entity_poly.pdbx_strand_id
1 'polypeptide(L)'
;MKKSFLFKISPVSVGVALLGVAGNVPLTAQGQTTPPSPGAAKAQVAVKQACQPQDVEDKKYLQEKDQLGRGHADQHRQTRAHQCAVEKGERPVAAAGPAVSAEQTLRDDDSAKKAAFKRSSPVSWWRTQMTEIVAVLTGSRPVVAQTTTIEDPLLVGRWSSPFVIPVVGVTAVLLHTGKVMFWSYDPVNYHNPAKSKDGVGFIWDPMTRQGYNIPPPENIWCAGQTILSDGRVYVAGGNLRYPDPSAPAGTGGWAGTLTNYTFNPYNETWARQPDMSRGRWYPTVTQMADNRVVITSGIDETGTSAINNVVEILTPDPNIDGIGTLKAVSLHNSSGLYPLQFLMPSGKMQEAGPSAASSFQFDPVTFNWSNVPAMGSDHYYLGNGVSYTDASLASPQQLVMVAGGYSYSDVAPLVSKPLAANEYLDGFNPAAGWAPYPAWKTPRHNANTVLLPDGTMLTVGGNQGLYGYNDSVFETELYNKPALNRTGSWMPMSKHTVQAAYHSTAILLPDATVLLSQDDMDYSAQAAFQHKAQVYSPPYLFKGPQPKITSAPSSVRNGQSFFVTTDRGGMTSAMLVAPAATTHGNDMHQRAIKLKVAPSTNGIGITMPMSSAVTPPGYYMLFVMDSAGIPSVAKFVRVT
;
A
#
# COMPACT_ATOMS: atom_id res chain seq x y z
N MET A 1 -2.79 46.61 38.50
CA MET A 1 -1.50 47.31 38.29
C MET A 1 -0.95 46.82 36.96
N LYS A 2 -0.92 47.71 35.97
CA LYS A 2 -0.40 47.50 34.63
C LYS A 2 1.13 47.56 34.66
N LYS A 3 1.82 46.68 33.92
CA LYS A 3 3.12 47.01 33.31
C LYS A 3 3.24 46.33 31.94
N SER A 4 3.16 47.17 30.93
CA SER A 4 3.50 46.92 29.52
C SER A 4 5.03 46.90 29.35
N PHE A 5 5.56 46.01 28.50
CA PHE A 5 6.88 46.19 27.89
C PHE A 5 6.77 46.14 26.38
N LEU A 6 7.02 47.29 25.79
CA LEU A 6 7.25 47.49 24.34
C LEU A 6 8.70 47.15 24.01
N PHE A 7 8.93 46.38 22.97
CA PHE A 7 10.23 46.33 22.31
C PHE A 7 10.15 46.95 20.90
N LYS A 8 11.08 47.87 20.68
CA LYS A 8 11.24 48.69 19.50
C LYS A 8 11.81 47.87 18.33
N ILE A 9 11.25 48.10 17.15
CA ILE A 9 11.79 47.71 15.86
C ILE A 9 12.64 48.87 15.33
N SER A 10 13.83 48.61 14.80
CA SER A 10 14.58 49.53 13.96
C SER A 10 14.90 48.88 12.62
N PRO A 11 14.76 49.62 11.50
CA PRO A 11 15.02 49.13 10.17
C PRO A 11 16.47 49.39 9.73
N VAL A 12 17.03 48.47 8.95
CA VAL A 12 18.30 48.71 8.21
C VAL A 12 18.03 48.61 6.72
N SER A 13 18.48 49.64 6.07
CA SER A 13 18.24 50.03 4.72
C SER A 13 18.96 49.19 3.68
N VAL A 14 18.35 49.11 2.50
CA VAL A 14 18.86 48.64 1.23
C VAL A 14 19.81 49.67 0.65
N GLY A 15 20.97 49.26 0.17
CA GLY A 15 21.89 50.07 -0.64
C GLY A 15 22.27 49.32 -1.92
N VAL A 16 21.72 49.79 -3.03
CA VAL A 16 22.14 49.45 -4.40
C VAL A 16 23.27 50.36 -4.81
N ALA A 17 24.35 49.83 -5.38
CA ALA A 17 25.30 50.60 -6.18
C ALA A 17 25.75 49.79 -7.38
N LEU A 18 25.32 50.25 -8.55
CA LEU A 18 25.92 49.99 -9.85
C LEU A 18 27.09 50.94 -10.04
N LEU A 19 28.19 50.46 -10.60
CA LEU A 19 29.04 51.23 -11.53
C LEU A 19 30.01 50.27 -12.25
N GLY A 20 29.93 50.28 -13.58
CA GLY A 20 30.87 49.63 -14.46
C GLY A 20 32.08 50.50 -14.75
N VAL A 21 33.11 49.93 -15.32
CA VAL A 21 33.95 50.44 -16.41
C VAL A 21 34.94 49.38 -16.86
N ALA A 22 35.16 49.31 -18.16
CA ALA A 22 36.01 48.38 -18.89
C ALA A 22 37.50 48.78 -18.85
N GLY A 23 38.40 47.80 -19.06
CA GLY A 23 39.82 48.04 -19.30
C GLY A 23 40.61 46.77 -19.61
N ASN A 24 41.28 46.76 -20.77
CA ASN A 24 41.96 45.66 -21.43
C ASN A 24 43.23 45.10 -20.75
N VAL A 25 43.41 43.80 -20.91
CA VAL A 25 44.52 42.83 -21.13
C VAL A 25 45.98 43.34 -21.12
N PRO A 26 47.07 42.58 -20.70
CA PRO A 26 47.42 41.30 -21.28
C PRO A 26 48.04 40.22 -20.34
N LEU A 27 48.02 38.99 -20.90
CA LEU A 27 48.65 37.72 -20.55
C LEU A 27 49.98 37.74 -19.80
N THR A 28 50.17 36.88 -18.82
CA THR A 28 51.19 35.81 -18.79
C THR A 28 50.78 34.66 -17.88
N ALA A 29 51.07 33.47 -18.36
CA ALA A 29 50.78 32.19 -17.73
C ALA A 29 51.79 31.85 -16.63
N GLN A 30 51.31 31.26 -15.55
CA GLN A 30 51.96 30.10 -14.93
C GLN A 30 50.94 29.40 -14.03
N GLY A 31 50.72 28.13 -14.33
CA GLY A 31 49.76 27.26 -13.62
C GLY A 31 50.28 26.87 -12.24
N GLN A 32 49.39 26.99 -11.28
CA GLN A 32 49.42 26.18 -10.08
C GLN A 32 48.04 25.52 -9.97
N THR A 33 48.01 24.23 -10.24
CA THR A 33 46.87 23.37 -9.99
C THR A 33 46.78 23.14 -8.49
N THR A 34 45.82 23.76 -7.84
CA THR A 34 45.41 23.36 -6.51
C THR A 34 44.68 22.01 -6.61
N PRO A 35 44.97 21.02 -5.76
CA PRO A 35 44.25 19.75 -5.77
C PRO A 35 42.78 20.00 -5.36
N PRO A 36 41.82 19.27 -5.96
CA PRO A 36 40.41 19.41 -5.63
C PRO A 36 40.16 19.04 -4.16
N SER A 37 39.25 19.75 -3.53
CA SER A 37 38.88 19.53 -2.14
C SER A 37 38.41 18.07 -1.93
N PRO A 38 38.63 17.48 -0.75
CA PRO A 38 38.22 16.08 -0.47
C PRO A 38 36.73 15.80 -0.69
N GLY A 39 35.87 16.81 -0.65
CA GLY A 39 34.43 16.69 -0.93
C GLY A 39 34.09 16.48 -2.40
N ALA A 40 34.84 17.14 -3.32
CA ALA A 40 34.62 16.97 -4.76
C ALA A 40 35.03 15.55 -5.26
N ALA A 41 36.10 14.99 -4.67
CA ALA A 41 36.53 13.63 -5.00
C ALA A 41 35.53 12.57 -4.52
N LYS A 42 34.94 12.76 -3.34
CA LYS A 42 33.88 11.87 -2.84
C LYS A 42 32.60 11.97 -3.66
N ALA A 43 32.19 13.14 -4.10
CA ALA A 43 31.05 13.33 -4.98
C ALA A 43 31.26 12.68 -6.36
N GLN A 44 32.47 12.81 -6.93
CA GLN A 44 32.79 12.14 -8.20
C GLN A 44 32.87 10.61 -8.08
N VAL A 45 33.28 10.06 -6.94
CA VAL A 45 33.28 8.61 -6.69
C VAL A 45 31.84 8.10 -6.53
N ALA A 46 30.96 8.84 -5.86
CA ALA A 46 29.55 8.49 -5.76
C ALA A 46 28.83 8.50 -7.12
N VAL A 47 29.10 9.49 -7.98
CA VAL A 47 28.56 9.56 -9.35
C VAL A 47 29.03 8.36 -10.20
N LYS A 48 30.27 7.92 -10.06
CA LYS A 48 30.76 6.71 -10.75
C LYS A 48 30.12 5.40 -10.27
N GLN A 49 29.48 5.38 -9.11
CA GLN A 49 28.81 4.18 -8.56
C GLN A 49 27.38 3.99 -9.04
N ALA A 50 26.66 5.05 -9.33
CA ALA A 50 25.26 4.94 -9.78
C ALA A 50 25.14 4.61 -11.29
N CYS A 51 26.09 5.07 -12.11
CA CYS A 51 26.15 4.81 -13.55
C CYS A 51 27.19 3.73 -13.86
N GLN A 52 26.86 2.46 -13.64
CA GLN A 52 27.74 1.34 -13.99
C GLN A 52 27.66 0.98 -15.48
N PRO A 53 28.75 0.41 -16.07
CA PRO A 53 28.68 -0.21 -17.40
C PRO A 53 27.58 -1.28 -17.46
N GLN A 54 26.97 -1.45 -18.64
CA GLN A 54 25.85 -2.37 -18.84
C GLN A 54 26.16 -3.81 -18.43
N ASP A 55 27.37 -4.28 -18.67
CA ASP A 55 27.80 -5.63 -18.30
C ASP A 55 27.92 -5.83 -16.77
N VAL A 56 28.24 -4.77 -16.03
CA VAL A 56 28.26 -4.79 -14.55
C VAL A 56 26.82 -4.80 -14.00
N GLU A 57 25.94 -3.98 -14.58
CA GLU A 57 24.53 -3.97 -14.24
C GLU A 57 23.84 -5.31 -14.55
N ASP A 58 24.17 -5.95 -15.67
CA ASP A 58 23.61 -7.24 -16.05
C ASP A 58 24.06 -8.36 -15.10
N LYS A 59 25.34 -8.37 -14.69
CA LYS A 59 25.83 -9.31 -13.68
C LYS A 59 25.15 -9.11 -12.34
N LYS A 60 25.00 -7.86 -11.89
CA LYS A 60 24.33 -7.53 -10.64
C LYS A 60 22.85 -7.93 -10.68
N TYR A 61 22.18 -7.65 -11.78
CA TYR A 61 20.80 -8.05 -12.01
C TYR A 61 20.62 -9.57 -11.92
N LEU A 62 21.49 -10.37 -12.57
CA LEU A 62 21.43 -11.82 -12.53
C LEU A 62 21.62 -12.34 -11.11
N GLN A 63 22.55 -11.76 -10.36
CA GLN A 63 22.79 -12.11 -8.96
C GLN A 63 21.58 -11.78 -8.08
N GLU A 64 21.01 -10.59 -8.21
CA GLU A 64 19.81 -10.18 -7.48
C GLU A 64 18.59 -11.04 -7.86
N LYS A 65 18.46 -11.40 -9.13
CA LYS A 65 17.41 -12.29 -9.63
C LYS A 65 17.44 -13.66 -8.97
N ASP A 66 18.62 -14.24 -8.82
CA ASP A 66 18.80 -15.55 -8.20
C ASP A 66 18.58 -15.51 -6.68
N GLN A 67 18.89 -14.38 -6.04
CA GLN A 67 18.83 -14.20 -4.59
C GLN A 67 17.49 -13.66 -4.10
N LEU A 68 16.90 -12.71 -4.80
CA LEU A 68 15.71 -11.95 -4.37
C LEU A 68 14.45 -12.32 -5.16
N GLY A 69 14.62 -13.14 -6.20
CA GLY A 69 13.63 -13.32 -7.22
C GLY A 69 13.60 -12.16 -8.22
N ARG A 70 13.05 -12.46 -9.38
CA ARG A 70 13.12 -11.60 -10.58
C ARG A 70 12.49 -10.22 -10.37
N GLY A 71 11.33 -10.14 -9.74
CA GLY A 71 10.61 -8.87 -9.56
C GLY A 71 11.38 -7.84 -8.73
N HIS A 72 12.04 -8.28 -7.66
CA HIS A 72 12.90 -7.40 -6.85
C HIS A 72 14.15 -6.95 -7.60
N ALA A 73 14.79 -7.86 -8.34
CA ALA A 73 15.93 -7.53 -9.19
C ALA A 73 15.54 -6.50 -10.25
N ASP A 74 14.37 -6.63 -10.86
CA ASP A 74 13.83 -5.69 -11.84
C ASP A 74 13.60 -4.31 -11.21
N GLN A 75 13.03 -4.24 -10.04
CA GLN A 75 12.83 -2.99 -9.30
C GLN A 75 14.16 -2.30 -8.95
N HIS A 76 15.12 -3.06 -8.43
CA HIS A 76 16.42 -2.52 -8.08
C HIS A 76 17.19 -2.02 -9.31
N ARG A 77 17.16 -2.78 -10.41
CA ARG A 77 17.81 -2.39 -11.67
C ARG A 77 17.26 -1.07 -12.19
N GLN A 78 15.94 -0.91 -12.14
CA GLN A 78 15.30 0.32 -12.61
C GLN A 78 15.58 1.51 -11.70
N THR A 79 15.53 1.33 -10.38
CA THR A 79 15.88 2.38 -9.44
C THR A 79 17.29 2.91 -9.72
N ARG A 80 18.26 2.01 -9.99
CA ARG A 80 19.62 2.39 -10.35
C ARG A 80 19.69 3.12 -11.71
N ALA A 81 18.96 2.63 -12.72
CA ALA A 81 18.93 3.27 -14.04
C ALA A 81 18.30 4.67 -13.96
N HIS A 82 17.24 4.85 -13.18
CA HIS A 82 16.62 6.15 -12.95
C HIS A 82 17.55 7.11 -12.21
N GLN A 83 18.20 6.66 -11.13
CA GLN A 83 19.20 7.45 -10.41
C GLN A 83 20.35 7.90 -11.33
N CYS A 84 20.84 6.99 -12.17
CA CYS A 84 21.85 7.31 -13.16
C CYS A 84 21.39 8.38 -14.18
N ALA A 85 20.16 8.31 -14.67
CA ALA A 85 19.59 9.30 -15.59
C ALA A 85 19.45 10.68 -14.92
N VAL A 86 18.98 10.72 -13.67
CA VAL A 86 18.84 11.94 -12.88
C VAL A 86 20.22 12.60 -12.64
N GLU A 87 21.23 11.81 -12.27
CA GLU A 87 22.60 12.29 -12.04
C GLU A 87 23.26 12.84 -13.32
N LYS A 88 22.90 12.30 -14.48
CA LYS A 88 23.35 12.81 -15.79
C LYS A 88 22.59 14.04 -16.26
N GLY A 89 21.55 14.49 -15.52
CA GLY A 89 20.69 15.59 -15.94
C GLY A 89 19.77 15.22 -17.11
N GLU A 90 19.64 13.94 -17.41
CA GLU A 90 18.74 13.42 -18.43
C GLU A 90 17.31 13.36 -17.85
N ARG A 91 16.30 13.79 -18.63
CA ARG A 91 14.92 13.49 -18.23
C ARG A 91 14.73 11.97 -18.28
N PRO A 92 14.26 11.32 -17.21
CA PRO A 92 13.97 9.89 -17.27
C PRO A 92 12.98 9.65 -18.41
N VAL A 93 13.40 8.88 -19.38
CA VAL A 93 12.48 8.41 -20.43
C VAL A 93 11.60 7.38 -19.72
N ALA A 94 10.29 7.63 -19.64
CA ALA A 94 9.34 6.58 -19.33
C ALA A 94 9.65 5.41 -20.28
N ALA A 95 9.87 4.22 -19.72
CA ALA A 95 10.18 3.06 -20.55
C ALA A 95 9.04 2.94 -21.58
N ALA A 96 9.38 3.11 -22.85
CA ALA A 96 8.41 2.94 -23.91
C ALA A 96 7.89 1.51 -23.79
N GLY A 97 6.61 1.36 -23.54
CA GLY A 97 5.92 0.12 -23.83
C GLY A 97 6.26 -0.31 -25.28
N PRO A 98 6.10 -1.58 -25.65
CA PRO A 98 6.43 -2.05 -26.98
C PRO A 98 5.82 -1.09 -27.98
N ALA A 99 6.67 -0.51 -28.84
CA ALA A 99 6.26 0.47 -29.83
C ALA A 99 5.19 -0.17 -30.71
N VAL A 100 3.93 0.16 -30.45
CA VAL A 100 2.85 -0.10 -31.40
C VAL A 100 3.23 0.76 -32.59
N SER A 101 3.39 0.14 -33.76
CA SER A 101 3.80 0.86 -34.96
C SER A 101 2.79 1.99 -35.21
N ALA A 102 3.27 3.14 -35.65
CA ALA A 102 2.42 4.29 -35.98
C ALA A 102 1.25 3.91 -36.89
N GLU A 103 1.43 2.87 -37.71
CA GLU A 103 0.41 2.28 -38.56
C GLU A 103 -0.71 1.55 -37.77
N GLN A 104 -0.39 0.93 -36.62
CA GLN A 104 -1.36 0.25 -35.78
C GLN A 104 -2.19 1.25 -34.98
N THR A 105 -1.56 2.31 -34.50
CA THR A 105 -2.25 3.43 -33.81
C THR A 105 -3.22 4.14 -34.78
N LEU A 106 -2.85 4.32 -36.05
CA LEU A 106 -3.73 4.89 -37.08
C LEU A 106 -4.92 3.96 -37.41
N ARG A 107 -4.73 2.64 -37.43
CA ARG A 107 -5.81 1.66 -37.70
C ARG A 107 -6.79 1.58 -36.52
N ASP A 108 -6.29 1.63 -35.27
CA ASP A 108 -7.14 1.61 -34.07
C ASP A 108 -7.95 2.89 -33.95
N ASP A 109 -7.34 4.05 -34.28
CA ASP A 109 -8.01 5.35 -34.32
C ASP A 109 -9.11 5.42 -35.40
N ASP A 110 -8.85 4.81 -36.56
CA ASP A 110 -9.81 4.73 -37.66
C ASP A 110 -10.99 3.78 -37.33
N SER A 111 -10.73 2.71 -36.61
CA SER A 111 -11.76 1.78 -36.11
C SER A 111 -12.65 2.42 -35.05
N ALA A 112 -12.06 3.18 -34.12
CA ALA A 112 -12.79 3.95 -33.14
C ALA A 112 -13.63 5.08 -33.75
N LYS A 113 -13.10 5.76 -34.79
CA LYS A 113 -13.83 6.79 -35.55
C LYS A 113 -15.00 6.19 -36.35
N LYS A 114 -14.85 5.02 -36.92
CA LYS A 114 -15.94 4.30 -37.62
C LYS A 114 -17.04 3.83 -36.66
N ALA A 115 -16.68 3.42 -35.44
CA ALA A 115 -17.64 3.04 -34.39
C ALA A 115 -18.41 4.26 -33.86
N ALA A 116 -17.73 5.40 -33.70
CA ALA A 116 -18.35 6.67 -33.28
C ALA A 116 -19.30 7.23 -34.37
N PHE A 117 -18.92 7.10 -35.65
CA PHE A 117 -19.74 7.53 -36.78
C PHE A 117 -21.09 6.79 -36.88
N LYS A 118 -21.13 5.49 -36.50
CA LYS A 118 -22.39 4.72 -36.46
C LYS A 118 -23.36 5.12 -35.34
N ARG A 119 -22.89 5.88 -34.34
CA ARG A 119 -23.69 6.28 -33.18
C ARG A 119 -24.08 7.77 -33.15
N SER A 120 -23.50 8.61 -34.01
CA SER A 120 -23.81 10.04 -34.07
C SER A 120 -24.95 10.31 -35.09
N SER A 121 -25.91 11.15 -34.68
CA SER A 121 -26.94 11.61 -35.63
C SER A 121 -26.29 12.55 -36.66
N PRO A 122 -26.82 12.62 -37.91
CA PRO A 122 -26.29 13.49 -38.97
C PRO A 122 -26.17 14.98 -38.55
N VAL A 123 -27.01 15.44 -37.63
CA VAL A 123 -27.04 16.83 -37.17
C VAL A 123 -25.82 17.17 -36.28
N SER A 124 -25.32 16.23 -35.47
CA SER A 124 -24.15 16.49 -34.62
C SER A 124 -22.85 16.55 -35.44
N TRP A 125 -22.74 15.77 -36.48
CA TRP A 125 -21.58 15.76 -37.39
C TRP A 125 -21.44 17.12 -38.13
N TRP A 126 -22.52 17.65 -38.70
CA TRP A 126 -22.52 18.94 -39.40
C TRP A 126 -22.12 20.12 -38.45
N ARG A 127 -22.55 20.10 -37.20
CA ARG A 127 -22.14 21.13 -36.23
C ARG A 127 -20.64 21.12 -35.95
N THR A 128 -20.04 19.93 -35.81
CA THR A 128 -18.60 19.80 -35.58
C THR A 128 -17.79 20.25 -36.79
N GLN A 129 -18.19 19.89 -38.00
CA GLN A 129 -17.52 20.30 -39.22
C GLN A 129 -17.61 21.82 -39.47
N MET A 130 -18.76 22.43 -39.20
CA MET A 130 -18.92 23.88 -39.32
C MET A 130 -18.09 24.65 -38.33
N THR A 131 -17.90 24.14 -37.13
CA THR A 131 -17.04 24.77 -36.10
C THR A 131 -15.55 24.73 -36.55
N GLU A 132 -15.09 23.64 -37.15
CA GLU A 132 -13.73 23.55 -37.67
C GLU A 132 -13.51 24.46 -38.89
N ILE A 133 -14.46 24.57 -39.79
CA ILE A 133 -14.38 25.44 -40.97
C ILE A 133 -14.32 26.91 -40.55
N VAL A 134 -15.12 27.34 -39.55
CA VAL A 134 -15.11 28.71 -39.02
C VAL A 134 -13.77 29.01 -38.34
N ALA A 135 -13.19 28.06 -37.61
CA ALA A 135 -11.89 28.22 -36.94
C ALA A 135 -10.73 28.40 -37.94
N VAL A 136 -10.78 27.70 -39.08
CA VAL A 136 -9.78 27.84 -40.16
C VAL A 136 -9.93 29.21 -40.84
N LEU A 137 -11.15 29.69 -41.04
CA LEU A 137 -11.42 30.96 -41.72
C LEU A 137 -11.16 32.17 -40.85
N THR A 138 -11.27 32.08 -39.55
CA THR A 138 -11.09 33.18 -38.61
C THR A 138 -9.73 33.25 -37.94
N GLY A 139 -8.88 32.25 -38.17
CA GLY A 139 -7.55 32.15 -37.54
C GLY A 139 -7.59 31.98 -36.02
N SER A 140 -8.78 31.83 -35.44
CA SER A 140 -8.94 31.58 -34.00
C SER A 140 -8.90 30.08 -33.77
N ARG A 141 -7.87 29.58 -33.05
CA ARG A 141 -7.93 28.22 -32.50
C ARG A 141 -9.11 28.14 -31.55
N PRO A 142 -10.05 27.21 -31.75
CA PRO A 142 -11.09 26.98 -30.75
C PRO A 142 -10.37 26.59 -29.45
N VAL A 143 -10.59 27.34 -28.39
CA VAL A 143 -10.38 26.84 -27.04
C VAL A 143 -11.39 25.71 -26.91
N VAL A 144 -10.94 24.48 -27.11
CA VAL A 144 -11.73 23.32 -26.73
C VAL A 144 -11.89 23.46 -25.22
N ALA A 145 -13.01 24.00 -24.79
CA ALA A 145 -13.41 23.87 -23.42
C ALA A 145 -13.42 22.36 -23.19
N GLN A 146 -12.45 21.85 -22.42
CA GLN A 146 -12.57 20.53 -21.87
C GLN A 146 -13.88 20.60 -21.07
N THR A 147 -14.94 20.03 -21.63
CA THR A 147 -16.11 19.67 -20.86
C THR A 147 -15.59 18.62 -19.89
N THR A 148 -15.19 19.07 -18.72
CA THR A 148 -15.06 18.20 -17.56
C THR A 148 -16.46 17.63 -17.38
N THR A 149 -16.69 16.44 -17.90
CA THR A 149 -17.85 15.64 -17.51
C THR A 149 -17.71 15.50 -16.01
N ILE A 150 -18.53 16.24 -15.27
CA ILE A 150 -18.60 16.07 -13.82
C ILE A 150 -19.16 14.66 -13.65
N GLU A 151 -18.30 13.73 -13.29
CA GLU A 151 -18.70 12.36 -13.01
C GLU A 151 -19.67 12.40 -11.82
N ASP A 152 -20.81 11.72 -11.96
CA ASP A 152 -21.82 11.68 -10.89
C ASP A 152 -21.26 10.85 -9.71
N PRO A 153 -21.02 11.46 -8.54
CA PRO A 153 -20.44 10.75 -7.41
C PRO A 153 -21.36 9.67 -6.83
N LEU A 154 -22.66 9.68 -7.15
CA LEU A 154 -23.58 8.58 -6.84
C LEU A 154 -23.23 7.30 -7.60
N LEU A 155 -22.58 7.42 -8.75
CA LEU A 155 -22.20 6.28 -9.60
C LEU A 155 -20.75 5.86 -9.40
N VAL A 156 -19.82 6.83 -9.32
CA VAL A 156 -18.38 6.56 -9.37
C VAL A 156 -17.61 7.02 -8.13
N GLY A 157 -18.27 7.55 -7.11
CA GLY A 157 -17.62 8.12 -5.94
C GLY A 157 -16.86 9.41 -6.28
N ARG A 158 -16.03 9.86 -5.33
CA ARG A 158 -15.24 11.08 -5.53
C ARG A 158 -13.96 11.08 -4.71
N TRP A 159 -12.86 11.51 -5.33
CA TRP A 159 -11.61 11.79 -4.66
C TRP A 159 -11.56 13.22 -4.10
N SER A 160 -10.95 13.39 -2.95
CA SER A 160 -10.60 14.72 -2.42
C SER A 160 -9.50 15.36 -3.26
N SER A 161 -9.27 16.66 -3.10
CA SER A 161 -8.00 17.25 -3.52
C SER A 161 -6.84 16.57 -2.78
N PRO A 162 -5.66 16.42 -3.43
CA PRO A 162 -4.46 15.94 -2.75
C PRO A 162 -4.07 16.84 -1.58
N PHE A 163 -3.56 16.24 -0.51
CA PHE A 163 -2.98 16.96 0.62
C PHE A 163 -1.63 16.35 1.00
N VAL A 164 -0.80 17.11 1.70
CA VAL A 164 0.57 16.71 2.02
C VAL A 164 0.60 15.87 3.30
N ILE A 165 1.36 14.78 3.25
CA ILE A 165 1.89 14.05 4.41
C ILE A 165 3.42 14.09 4.35
N PRO A 166 4.14 14.26 5.49
CA PRO A 166 5.59 14.51 5.46
C PRO A 166 6.43 13.23 5.32
N VAL A 167 5.82 12.09 5.08
CA VAL A 167 6.49 10.79 4.94
C VAL A 167 5.96 10.03 3.72
N VAL A 168 6.79 9.20 3.12
CA VAL A 168 6.29 8.20 2.17
C VAL A 168 5.37 7.23 2.92
N GLY A 169 4.22 6.93 2.37
CA GLY A 169 3.30 5.98 2.99
C GLY A 169 3.70 4.51 2.76
N VAL A 170 4.99 4.15 2.92
CA VAL A 170 5.46 2.76 2.75
C VAL A 170 4.67 1.80 3.63
N THR A 171 4.39 2.22 4.85
CA THR A 171 3.52 1.51 5.78
C THR A 171 2.46 2.44 6.33
N ALA A 172 1.22 1.97 6.40
CA ALA A 172 0.10 2.66 7.00
C ALA A 172 -0.67 1.73 7.94
N VAL A 173 -0.90 2.16 9.18
CA VAL A 173 -1.66 1.42 10.19
C VAL A 173 -2.77 2.30 10.74
N LEU A 174 -4.00 1.82 10.69
CA LEU A 174 -5.13 2.46 11.36
C LEU A 174 -5.13 2.06 12.85
N LEU A 175 -4.88 3.00 13.72
CA LEU A 175 -4.93 2.80 15.16
C LEU A 175 -6.40 2.75 15.63
N HIS A 176 -6.68 2.00 16.70
CA HIS A 176 -8.03 1.97 17.30
C HIS A 176 -8.48 3.32 17.89
N THR A 177 -7.56 4.29 17.96
CA THR A 177 -7.86 5.70 18.30
C THR A 177 -8.49 6.47 17.12
N GLY A 178 -8.56 5.86 15.93
CA GLY A 178 -9.04 6.47 14.68
C GLY A 178 -7.96 7.23 13.90
N LYS A 179 -6.77 7.40 14.46
CA LYS A 179 -5.62 8.02 13.79
C LYS A 179 -4.92 7.03 12.86
N VAL A 180 -4.23 7.52 11.84
CA VAL A 180 -3.39 6.73 10.93
C VAL A 180 -1.93 6.97 11.25
N MET A 181 -1.20 5.90 11.50
CA MET A 181 0.24 5.93 11.70
C MET A 181 0.94 5.49 10.41
N PHE A 182 1.90 6.30 9.96
CA PHE A 182 2.79 6.00 8.84
C PHE A 182 4.22 5.88 9.32
N TRP A 183 5.00 5.02 8.67
CA TRP A 183 6.46 5.04 8.80
C TRP A 183 7.15 4.63 7.51
N SER A 184 8.39 5.09 7.37
CA SER A 184 9.21 4.92 6.19
C SER A 184 10.69 5.02 6.54
N TYR A 185 11.54 4.88 5.52
CA TYR A 185 12.93 5.30 5.58
C TYR A 185 13.06 6.84 5.52
N ASP A 186 14.19 7.37 5.99
CA ASP A 186 14.51 8.79 5.81
C ASP A 186 14.98 9.02 4.35
N PRO A 187 14.19 9.67 3.49
CA PRO A 187 14.53 9.82 2.07
C PRO A 187 15.74 10.72 1.81
N VAL A 188 16.12 11.54 2.78
CA VAL A 188 17.28 12.45 2.67
C VAL A 188 18.58 11.76 3.09
N ASN A 189 18.51 10.88 4.08
CA ASN A 189 19.68 10.33 4.74
C ASN A 189 19.85 8.81 4.54
N TYR A 190 19.02 8.15 3.77
CA TYR A 190 19.03 6.68 3.69
C TYR A 190 20.36 6.12 3.14
N HIS A 191 21.11 6.89 2.33
CA HIS A 191 22.45 6.53 1.88
C HIS A 191 23.58 6.92 2.84
N ASN A 192 23.27 7.64 3.93
CA ASN A 192 24.27 8.02 4.93
C ASN A 192 24.45 6.90 5.96
N PRO A 193 25.57 6.17 6.01
CA PRO A 193 25.76 5.05 6.94
C PRO A 193 25.57 5.41 8.42
N ALA A 194 25.81 6.67 8.80
CA ALA A 194 25.62 7.15 10.17
C ALA A 194 24.14 7.38 10.52
N LYS A 195 23.28 7.59 9.52
CA LYS A 195 21.85 7.91 9.67
C LYS A 195 20.91 6.91 9.01
N SER A 196 21.44 5.90 8.32
CA SER A 196 20.63 4.87 7.67
C SER A 196 19.85 3.98 8.66
N LYS A 197 20.15 4.11 9.96
CA LYS A 197 19.43 3.45 11.05
C LYS A 197 18.22 4.24 11.54
N ASP A 198 18.09 5.51 11.14
CA ASP A 198 17.00 6.36 11.56
C ASP A 198 15.80 6.10 10.65
N GLY A 199 14.65 5.87 11.24
CA GLY A 199 13.37 5.80 10.54
C GLY A 199 12.59 7.10 10.73
N VAL A 200 11.65 7.36 9.84
CA VAL A 200 10.69 8.46 9.98
C VAL A 200 9.30 7.90 10.21
N GLY A 201 8.54 8.56 11.07
CA GLY A 201 7.16 8.18 11.37
C GLY A 201 6.29 9.40 11.59
N PHE A 202 5.01 9.26 11.26
CA PHE A 202 4.03 10.34 11.32
C PHE A 202 2.66 9.78 11.70
N ILE A 203 1.99 10.44 12.64
CA ILE A 203 0.60 10.16 12.97
C ILE A 203 -0.27 11.26 12.37
N TRP A 204 -1.29 10.84 11.62
CA TRP A 204 -2.28 11.71 11.00
C TRP A 204 -3.68 11.43 11.57
N ASP A 205 -4.39 12.48 11.91
CA ASP A 205 -5.77 12.41 12.37
C ASP A 205 -6.72 12.77 11.21
N PRO A 206 -7.52 11.83 10.70
CA PRO A 206 -8.44 12.07 9.59
C PRO A 206 -9.57 13.07 9.93
N MET A 207 -9.92 13.20 11.20
CA MET A 207 -11.00 14.10 11.65
C MET A 207 -10.56 15.57 11.63
N THR A 208 -9.35 15.85 12.11
CA THR A 208 -8.78 17.20 12.18
C THR A 208 -7.91 17.53 10.97
N ARG A 209 -7.48 16.51 10.21
CA ARG A 209 -6.48 16.59 9.12
C ARG A 209 -5.13 17.15 9.57
N GLN A 210 -4.84 17.07 10.86
CA GLN A 210 -3.57 17.45 11.46
C GLN A 210 -2.75 16.21 11.76
N GLY A 211 -1.46 16.39 11.95
CA GLY A 211 -0.58 15.30 12.32
C GLY A 211 0.73 15.78 12.93
N TYR A 212 1.51 14.84 13.42
CA TYR A 212 2.78 15.10 14.09
C TYR A 212 3.75 13.93 13.89
N ASN A 213 5.04 14.22 13.97
CA ASN A 213 6.08 13.22 13.83
C ASN A 213 6.16 12.32 15.06
N ILE A 214 6.33 11.03 14.82
CA ILE A 214 6.52 9.99 15.83
C ILE A 214 7.56 9.00 15.32
N PRO A 215 8.86 9.32 15.38
CA PRO A 215 9.89 8.47 14.82
C PRO A 215 9.91 7.11 15.50
N PRO A 216 10.06 6.01 14.75
CA PRO A 216 10.33 4.71 15.33
C PRO A 216 11.72 4.68 15.97
N PRO A 217 12.00 3.71 16.85
CA PRO A 217 13.30 3.60 17.54
C PRO A 217 14.49 3.35 16.62
N GLU A 218 14.23 2.76 15.44
CA GLU A 218 15.20 2.50 14.40
C GLU A 218 14.53 2.39 13.03
N ASN A 219 15.29 2.08 12.00
CA ASN A 219 14.81 2.00 10.63
C ASN A 219 14.03 0.70 10.38
N ILE A 220 12.76 0.68 10.78
CA ILE A 220 11.84 -0.46 10.67
C ILE A 220 11.02 -0.47 9.37
N TRP A 221 11.40 0.29 8.36
CA TRP A 221 10.69 0.23 7.08
C TRP A 221 10.88 -1.15 6.42
N CYS A 222 9.90 -1.56 5.64
CA CYS A 222 9.84 -2.91 5.07
C CYS A 222 9.83 -4.02 6.13
N ALA A 223 9.29 -3.74 7.33
CA ALA A 223 8.95 -4.73 8.34
C ALA A 223 7.60 -5.40 8.07
N GLY A 224 7.31 -6.49 8.77
CA GLY A 224 5.96 -7.02 8.91
C GLY A 224 5.25 -6.37 10.10
N GLN A 225 3.96 -6.06 9.96
CA GLN A 225 3.20 -5.42 11.04
C GLN A 225 1.77 -5.96 11.16
N THR A 226 1.27 -6.03 12.39
CA THR A 226 -0.11 -6.37 12.71
C THR A 226 -0.57 -5.69 13.98
N ILE A 227 -1.86 -5.75 14.31
CA ILE A 227 -2.42 -5.16 15.53
C ILE A 227 -2.75 -6.27 16.51
N LEU A 228 -2.26 -6.16 17.74
CA LEU A 228 -2.52 -7.09 18.83
C LEU A 228 -3.93 -6.89 19.43
N SER A 229 -4.40 -7.86 20.20
CA SER A 229 -5.76 -7.83 20.79
C SER A 229 -6.01 -6.66 21.74
N ASP A 230 -4.96 -6.06 22.28
CA ASP A 230 -5.03 -4.88 23.13
C ASP A 230 -4.88 -3.55 22.40
N GLY A 231 -4.70 -3.59 21.07
CA GLY A 231 -4.56 -2.42 20.21
C GLY A 231 -3.13 -1.95 19.96
N ARG A 232 -2.12 -2.57 20.62
CA ARG A 232 -0.72 -2.31 20.26
C ARG A 232 -0.45 -2.73 18.83
N VAL A 233 0.39 -1.96 18.13
CA VAL A 233 0.91 -2.36 16.82
C VAL A 233 2.19 -3.14 17.03
N TYR A 234 2.23 -4.39 16.59
CA TYR A 234 3.44 -5.21 16.56
C TYR A 234 4.14 -5.06 15.23
N VAL A 235 5.47 -4.86 15.26
CA VAL A 235 6.33 -4.69 14.08
C VAL A 235 7.52 -5.62 14.21
N ALA A 236 7.76 -6.46 13.22
CA ALA A 236 8.85 -7.44 13.19
C ALA A 236 9.81 -7.17 12.05
N GLY A 237 11.09 -7.05 12.36
CA GLY A 237 12.14 -6.84 11.37
C GLY A 237 12.17 -5.42 10.79
N GLY A 238 12.64 -5.32 9.57
CA GLY A 238 12.89 -4.07 8.86
C GLY A 238 14.32 -4.01 8.34
N ASN A 239 14.79 -2.84 7.97
CA ASN A 239 16.09 -2.66 7.33
C ASN A 239 17.24 -2.58 8.35
N LEU A 240 18.13 -3.57 8.34
CA LEU A 240 19.39 -3.51 9.08
C LEU A 240 20.46 -2.76 8.29
N ARG A 241 20.54 -3.01 6.98
CA ARG A 241 21.59 -2.47 6.13
C ARG A 241 21.11 -2.40 4.67
N TYR A 242 21.44 -1.29 4.02
CA TYR A 242 21.28 -1.14 2.58
C TYR A 242 22.38 -1.90 1.83
N PRO A 243 22.18 -2.25 0.55
CA PRO A 243 23.20 -2.87 -0.26
C PRO A 243 24.49 -2.06 -0.29
N ASP A 244 25.62 -2.74 -0.05
CA ASP A 244 26.96 -2.17 -0.12
C ASP A 244 27.72 -2.81 -1.31
N PRO A 245 27.84 -2.10 -2.44
CA PRO A 245 28.57 -2.63 -3.60
C PRO A 245 30.07 -2.77 -3.38
N SER A 246 30.62 -2.22 -2.31
CA SER A 246 32.04 -2.36 -1.94
C SER A 246 32.31 -3.59 -1.07
N ALA A 247 31.28 -4.26 -0.57
CA ALA A 247 31.42 -5.47 0.23
C ALA A 247 31.92 -6.65 -0.63
N PRO A 248 32.52 -7.67 0.00
CA PRO A 248 32.89 -8.90 -0.70
C PRO A 248 31.72 -9.51 -1.47
N ALA A 249 32.00 -10.08 -2.64
CA ALA A 249 30.99 -10.67 -3.50
C ALA A 249 30.08 -11.63 -2.72
N GLY A 250 28.77 -11.45 -2.87
CA GLY A 250 27.74 -12.26 -2.19
C GLY A 250 27.42 -11.88 -0.76
N THR A 251 27.99 -10.79 -0.20
CA THR A 251 27.74 -10.37 1.19
C THR A 251 27.21 -8.94 1.32
N GLY A 252 27.21 -8.18 0.23
CA GLY A 252 26.79 -6.77 0.18
C GLY A 252 25.33 -6.56 -0.21
N GLY A 253 24.44 -7.55 -0.03
CA GLY A 253 23.02 -7.41 -0.31
C GLY A 253 22.24 -6.73 0.82
N TRP A 254 20.93 -6.65 0.64
CA TRP A 254 20.00 -6.27 1.71
C TRP A 254 20.18 -7.16 2.93
N ALA A 255 20.00 -6.58 4.11
CA ALA A 255 20.03 -7.33 5.35
C ALA A 255 18.87 -6.88 6.24
N GLY A 256 18.17 -7.84 6.82
CA GLY A 256 17.08 -7.63 7.75
C GLY A 256 17.54 -7.50 9.20
N THR A 257 16.86 -6.67 10.00
CA THR A 257 17.14 -6.58 11.43
C THR A 257 16.49 -7.73 12.21
N LEU A 258 17.13 -8.11 13.34
CA LEU A 258 16.58 -9.07 14.29
C LEU A 258 15.55 -8.44 15.23
N THR A 259 15.51 -7.11 15.26
CA THR A 259 14.73 -6.36 16.24
C THR A 259 13.25 -6.40 15.90
N ASN A 260 12.44 -6.28 16.92
CA ASN A 260 11.01 -6.10 16.78
C ASN A 260 10.46 -5.27 17.94
N TYR A 261 9.32 -4.64 17.72
CA TYR A 261 8.75 -3.62 18.59
C TYR A 261 7.25 -3.76 18.73
N THR A 262 6.73 -3.23 19.83
CA THR A 262 5.32 -2.86 19.93
C THR A 262 5.20 -1.34 20.08
N PHE A 263 4.22 -0.76 19.39
CA PHE A 263 3.79 0.62 19.60
C PHE A 263 2.51 0.63 20.40
N ASN A 264 2.49 1.35 21.51
CA ASN A 264 1.32 1.53 22.36
C ASN A 264 0.57 2.81 21.95
N PRO A 265 -0.62 2.72 21.29
CA PRO A 265 -1.34 3.90 20.81
C PRO A 265 -2.06 4.70 21.90
N TYR A 266 -2.06 4.25 23.16
CA TYR A 266 -2.64 4.98 24.28
C TYR A 266 -1.71 6.07 24.84
N ASN A 267 -0.40 5.79 24.84
CA ASN A 267 0.62 6.73 25.31
C ASN A 267 1.66 7.07 24.23
N GLU A 268 1.49 6.52 23.02
CA GLU A 268 2.31 6.77 21.84
C GLU A 268 3.80 6.44 22.05
N THR A 269 4.07 5.35 22.76
CA THR A 269 5.43 4.88 23.05
C THR A 269 5.76 3.58 22.33
N TRP A 270 7.04 3.42 22.00
CA TRP A 270 7.60 2.19 21.48
C TRP A 270 8.24 1.35 22.58
N ALA A 271 8.03 0.05 22.56
CA ALA A 271 8.68 -0.91 23.44
C ALA A 271 9.34 -2.02 22.61
N ARG A 272 10.66 -2.25 22.86
CA ARG A 272 11.37 -3.35 22.24
C ARG A 272 10.85 -4.68 22.75
N GLN A 273 10.66 -5.63 21.85
CA GLN A 273 10.31 -7.02 22.15
C GLN A 273 11.56 -7.92 22.03
N PRO A 274 11.52 -9.20 22.46
CA PRO A 274 12.66 -10.10 22.36
C PRO A 274 13.15 -10.24 20.91
N ASP A 275 14.45 -10.23 20.69
CA ASP A 275 15.03 -10.37 19.36
C ASP A 275 14.64 -11.69 18.69
N MET A 276 14.39 -11.65 17.39
CA MET A 276 14.20 -12.83 16.57
C MET A 276 15.50 -13.63 16.47
N SER A 277 15.41 -14.92 16.22
CA SER A 277 16.57 -15.80 16.05
C SER A 277 17.42 -15.44 14.83
N ARG A 278 16.81 -14.84 13.82
CA ARG A 278 17.43 -14.33 12.60
C ARG A 278 16.73 -13.06 12.12
N GLY A 279 17.49 -12.22 11.42
CA GLY A 279 16.98 -10.99 10.83
C GLY A 279 15.89 -11.22 9.79
N ARG A 280 15.06 -10.17 9.56
CA ARG A 280 14.01 -10.22 8.54
C ARG A 280 13.83 -8.85 7.89
N TRP A 281 14.01 -8.80 6.59
CA TRP A 281 13.59 -7.71 5.72
C TRP A 281 12.51 -8.23 4.78
N TYR A 282 11.32 -7.64 4.75
CA TYR A 282 10.10 -8.13 4.08
C TYR A 282 9.50 -9.43 4.68
N PRO A 283 9.37 -9.56 6.00
CA PRO A 283 8.62 -10.67 6.59
C PRO A 283 7.11 -10.44 6.50
N THR A 284 6.34 -11.52 6.63
CA THR A 284 4.91 -11.43 6.95
C THR A 284 4.65 -11.82 8.39
N VAL A 285 3.72 -11.11 9.04
CA VAL A 285 3.24 -11.43 10.39
C VAL A 285 1.72 -11.62 10.38
N THR A 286 1.24 -12.64 11.09
CA THR A 286 -0.17 -13.01 11.09
C THR A 286 -0.68 -13.22 12.50
N GLN A 287 -1.68 -12.43 12.91
CA GLN A 287 -2.38 -12.63 14.18
C GLN A 287 -3.24 -13.89 14.11
N MET A 288 -3.10 -14.76 15.12
CA MET A 288 -3.84 -16.00 15.26
C MET A 288 -5.08 -15.85 16.15
N ALA A 289 -5.92 -16.89 16.18
CA ALA A 289 -7.18 -16.93 16.93
C ALA A 289 -7.02 -16.75 18.45
N ASP A 290 -5.85 -17.02 18.98
CA ASP A 290 -5.46 -16.92 20.39
C ASP A 290 -4.57 -15.71 20.71
N ASN A 291 -4.52 -14.74 19.80
CA ASN A 291 -3.70 -13.53 19.87
C ASN A 291 -2.19 -13.73 19.72
N ARG A 292 -1.70 -14.97 19.54
CA ARG A 292 -0.30 -15.16 19.14
C ARG A 292 -0.07 -14.61 17.73
N VAL A 293 1.18 -14.27 17.41
CA VAL A 293 1.55 -13.77 16.09
C VAL A 293 2.59 -14.70 15.48
N VAL A 294 2.28 -15.25 14.31
CA VAL A 294 3.20 -16.05 13.50
C VAL A 294 4.03 -15.11 12.63
N ILE A 295 5.35 -15.34 12.55
CA ILE A 295 6.32 -14.55 11.80
C ILE A 295 7.02 -15.48 10.82
N THR A 296 7.01 -15.14 9.54
CA THR A 296 7.59 -15.96 8.47
C THR A 296 8.36 -15.12 7.47
N SER A 297 9.25 -15.76 6.72
CA SER A 297 9.97 -15.17 5.59
C SER A 297 10.84 -13.96 5.96
N GLY A 298 11.22 -13.19 4.94
CA GLY A 298 12.10 -12.03 5.01
C GLY A 298 13.56 -12.39 4.74
N ILE A 299 14.34 -11.43 4.22
CA ILE A 299 15.79 -11.58 4.06
C ILE A 299 16.46 -11.49 5.42
N ASP A 300 17.42 -12.36 5.66
CA ASP A 300 18.14 -12.42 6.93
C ASP A 300 19.19 -11.30 7.11
N GLU A 301 19.91 -11.34 8.23
CA GLU A 301 20.91 -10.34 8.63
C GLU A 301 22.25 -10.45 7.89
N THR A 302 22.47 -11.50 7.11
CA THR A 302 23.82 -11.84 6.58
C THR A 302 24.26 -10.95 5.41
N GLY A 303 23.29 -10.34 4.68
CA GLY A 303 23.57 -9.59 3.45
C GLY A 303 23.83 -10.49 2.24
N THR A 304 23.60 -11.80 2.38
CA THR A 304 23.66 -12.76 1.27
C THR A 304 22.35 -12.82 0.48
N SER A 305 21.33 -12.06 0.92
CA SER A 305 19.95 -12.09 0.42
C SER A 305 19.24 -13.44 0.65
N ALA A 306 19.73 -14.23 1.62
CA ALA A 306 19.08 -15.47 2.00
C ALA A 306 17.74 -15.20 2.68
N ILE A 307 16.71 -15.95 2.28
CA ILE A 307 15.40 -15.87 2.92
C ILE A 307 15.45 -16.64 4.23
N ASN A 308 15.02 -16.01 5.31
CA ASN A 308 14.89 -16.63 6.62
C ASN A 308 13.75 -17.66 6.60
N ASN A 309 14.08 -18.91 6.77
CA ASN A 309 13.13 -20.02 6.78
C ASN A 309 12.66 -20.43 8.19
N VAL A 310 13.11 -19.74 9.23
CA VAL A 310 12.64 -20.01 10.60
C VAL A 310 11.25 -19.43 10.77
N VAL A 311 10.31 -20.22 11.26
CA VAL A 311 8.98 -19.78 11.67
C VAL A 311 9.03 -19.48 13.16
N GLU A 312 8.66 -18.27 13.55
CA GLU A 312 8.65 -17.84 14.94
C GLU A 312 7.23 -17.44 15.36
N ILE A 313 6.93 -17.63 16.63
CA ILE A 313 5.66 -17.23 17.24
C ILE A 313 5.95 -16.28 18.41
N LEU A 314 5.41 -15.07 18.31
CA LEU A 314 5.30 -14.16 19.45
C LEU A 314 4.03 -14.51 20.25
N THR A 315 4.20 -14.67 21.56
CA THR A 315 3.11 -14.64 22.54
C THR A 315 3.17 -13.29 23.24
N PRO A 316 2.25 -12.36 22.94
CA PRO A 316 2.25 -11.03 23.56
C PRO A 316 2.05 -11.14 25.08
N ASP A 317 2.72 -10.28 25.86
CA ASP A 317 2.42 -10.13 27.28
C ASP A 317 1.00 -9.53 27.43
N PRO A 318 0.17 -10.06 28.33
CA PRO A 318 -1.17 -9.52 28.59
C PRO A 318 -1.14 -8.11 29.20
N ASN A 319 -0.04 -7.71 29.83
CA ASN A 319 0.18 -6.33 30.24
C ASN A 319 0.59 -5.49 29.03
N ILE A 320 -0.08 -4.36 28.81
CA ILE A 320 0.14 -3.50 27.65
C ILE A 320 1.57 -2.93 27.54
N ASP A 321 2.26 -2.79 28.68
CA ASP A 321 3.65 -2.34 28.73
C ASP A 321 4.64 -3.52 28.88
N GLY A 322 4.11 -4.76 28.85
CA GLY A 322 4.90 -5.97 29.05
C GLY A 322 5.66 -6.41 27.81
N ILE A 323 6.66 -7.23 28.06
CA ILE A 323 7.50 -7.86 27.03
C ILE A 323 7.01 -9.28 26.81
N GLY A 324 6.61 -9.60 25.59
CA GLY A 324 6.15 -10.91 25.19
C GLY A 324 7.25 -11.96 25.17
N THR A 325 6.90 -13.17 24.77
CA THR A 325 7.87 -14.27 24.54
C THR A 325 7.88 -14.65 23.07
N LEU A 326 9.07 -14.86 22.53
CA LEU A 326 9.27 -15.23 21.14
C LEU A 326 9.90 -16.62 21.07
N LYS A 327 9.36 -17.49 20.22
CA LYS A 327 9.83 -18.87 20.10
C LYS A 327 9.91 -19.28 18.62
N ALA A 328 11.07 -19.79 18.20
CA ALA A 328 11.22 -20.53 16.96
C ALA A 328 10.52 -21.91 17.10
N VAL A 329 9.66 -22.25 16.14
CA VAL A 329 8.77 -23.42 16.26
C VAL A 329 8.90 -24.41 15.11
N SER A 330 9.25 -23.96 13.90
CA SER A 330 9.45 -24.85 12.75
C SER A 330 10.32 -24.17 11.68
N LEU A 331 10.57 -24.88 10.60
CA LEU A 331 11.20 -24.35 9.40
C LEU A 331 10.22 -24.42 8.23
N HIS A 332 10.20 -23.37 7.41
CA HIS A 332 9.39 -23.31 6.21
C HIS A 332 10.09 -22.48 5.12
N ASN A 333 10.25 -23.09 3.96
CA ASN A 333 10.80 -22.40 2.81
C ASN A 333 9.67 -21.67 2.08
N SER A 334 9.38 -20.46 2.53
CA SER A 334 8.48 -19.58 1.80
C SER A 334 9.07 -19.24 0.42
N SER A 335 8.23 -19.21 -0.60
CA SER A 335 8.69 -19.00 -1.98
C SER A 335 9.06 -17.55 -2.31
N GLY A 336 9.00 -16.65 -1.34
CA GLY A 336 9.30 -15.24 -1.56
C GLY A 336 9.14 -14.37 -0.33
N LEU A 337 9.26 -13.08 -0.57
CA LEU A 337 9.14 -12.03 0.42
C LEU A 337 7.67 -11.58 0.53
N TYR A 338 7.25 -11.16 1.72
CA TYR A 338 5.87 -10.77 1.99
C TYR A 338 4.83 -11.79 1.50
N PRO A 339 4.97 -13.12 1.81
CA PRO A 339 3.92 -14.06 1.45
C PRO A 339 2.57 -13.58 2.01
N LEU A 340 1.51 -13.66 1.22
CA LEU A 340 0.16 -13.34 1.71
C LEU A 340 -0.28 -14.41 2.68
N GLN A 341 -0.77 -14.03 3.86
CA GLN A 341 -1.15 -14.96 4.90
C GLN A 341 -2.48 -14.58 5.54
N PHE A 342 -3.31 -15.59 5.82
CA PHE A 342 -4.67 -15.40 6.29
C PHE A 342 -5.01 -16.39 7.40
N LEU A 343 -5.64 -15.92 8.47
CA LEU A 343 -6.24 -16.80 9.48
C LEU A 343 -7.53 -17.44 8.91
N MET A 344 -7.56 -18.76 8.96
CA MET A 344 -8.67 -19.57 8.47
C MET A 344 -9.64 -19.92 9.62
N PRO A 345 -10.93 -20.22 9.32
CA PRO A 345 -11.92 -20.60 10.33
C PRO A 345 -11.54 -21.87 11.11
N SER A 346 -10.66 -22.69 10.56
CA SER A 346 -10.06 -23.85 11.23
C SER A 346 -9.06 -23.49 12.34
N GLY A 347 -8.67 -22.22 12.48
CA GLY A 347 -7.59 -21.76 13.35
C GLY A 347 -6.18 -21.92 12.74
N LYS A 348 -6.05 -22.49 11.55
CA LYS A 348 -4.79 -22.55 10.81
C LYS A 348 -4.53 -21.26 10.06
N MET A 349 -3.27 -21.02 9.68
CA MET A 349 -2.85 -19.93 8.81
C MET A 349 -2.69 -20.47 7.39
N GLN A 350 -3.34 -19.83 6.41
CA GLN A 350 -3.13 -20.08 4.98
C GLN A 350 -2.04 -19.14 4.46
N GLU A 351 -0.99 -19.69 3.87
CA GLU A 351 -0.03 -18.95 3.04
C GLU A 351 -0.43 -19.08 1.57
N ALA A 352 -0.41 -17.97 0.84
CA ALA A 352 -0.83 -17.86 -0.56
C ALA A 352 0.17 -17.03 -1.36
N GLY A 353 0.98 -17.69 -2.17
CA GLY A 353 1.95 -17.02 -3.03
C GLY A 353 3.24 -16.58 -2.33
N PRO A 354 4.08 -15.85 -3.08
CA PRO A 354 3.83 -15.28 -4.41
C PRO A 354 3.80 -16.28 -5.58
N SER A 355 4.46 -17.44 -5.46
CA SER A 355 4.38 -18.49 -6.50
C SER A 355 3.04 -19.23 -6.42
N ALA A 356 2.48 -19.63 -7.56
CA ALA A 356 1.29 -20.48 -7.62
C ALA A 356 1.42 -21.76 -6.80
N ALA A 357 2.62 -22.35 -6.76
CA ALA A 357 2.92 -23.53 -5.97
C ALA A 357 2.97 -23.27 -4.45
N SER A 358 3.10 -22.02 -4.03
CA SER A 358 3.18 -21.65 -2.61
C SER A 358 1.79 -21.48 -2.03
N SER A 359 1.14 -22.59 -1.78
CA SER A 359 -0.17 -22.68 -1.14
C SER A 359 -0.08 -23.71 -0.01
N PHE A 360 0.06 -23.20 1.22
CA PHE A 360 0.33 -24.02 2.40
C PHE A 360 -0.57 -23.62 3.57
N GLN A 361 -0.82 -24.57 4.46
CA GLN A 361 -1.42 -24.28 5.76
C GLN A 361 -0.46 -24.62 6.89
N PHE A 362 -0.29 -23.65 7.79
CA PHE A 362 0.42 -23.82 9.05
C PHE A 362 -0.56 -24.06 10.20
N ASP A 363 -0.33 -25.08 10.97
CA ASP A 363 -1.08 -25.40 12.19
C ASP A 363 -0.31 -24.82 13.41
N PRO A 364 -0.84 -23.79 14.09
CA PRO A 364 -0.15 -23.13 15.20
C PRO A 364 -0.15 -23.93 16.51
N VAL A 365 -0.79 -25.11 16.53
CA VAL A 365 -0.82 -26.02 17.68
C VAL A 365 0.24 -27.11 17.52
N THR A 366 0.30 -27.74 16.34
CA THR A 366 1.24 -28.83 16.05
C THR A 366 2.54 -28.35 15.41
N PHE A 367 2.57 -27.08 14.94
CA PHE A 367 3.65 -26.44 14.19
C PHE A 367 3.98 -27.11 12.85
N ASN A 368 3.05 -27.89 12.32
CA ASN A 368 3.20 -28.60 11.05
C ASN A 368 2.64 -27.77 9.89
N TRP A 369 3.28 -27.95 8.74
CA TRP A 369 2.82 -27.43 7.47
C TRP A 369 2.16 -28.53 6.65
N SER A 370 1.13 -28.18 5.90
CA SER A 370 0.43 -29.04 4.96
C SER A 370 0.17 -28.31 3.65
N ASN A 371 0.22 -29.04 2.54
CA ASN A 371 -0.07 -28.48 1.22
C ASN A 371 -1.59 -28.23 1.05
N VAL A 372 -1.89 -27.16 0.35
CA VAL A 372 -3.18 -26.88 -0.25
C VAL A 372 -2.97 -26.89 -1.77
N PRO A 373 -3.95 -27.27 -2.60
CA PRO A 373 -3.80 -27.25 -4.05
C PRO A 373 -3.26 -25.89 -4.53
N ALA A 374 -2.36 -25.92 -5.51
CA ALA A 374 -1.73 -24.73 -6.04
C ALA A 374 -2.75 -23.73 -6.63
N MET A 375 -2.40 -22.46 -6.66
CA MET A 375 -3.12 -21.43 -7.42
C MET A 375 -2.98 -21.68 -8.91
N GLY A 376 -3.87 -21.12 -9.71
CA GLY A 376 -3.84 -21.21 -11.17
C GLY A 376 -2.83 -20.26 -11.81
N SER A 377 -2.44 -19.20 -11.09
CA SER A 377 -1.51 -18.17 -11.55
C SER A 377 -0.47 -17.85 -10.48
N ASP A 378 0.73 -17.47 -10.93
CA ASP A 378 1.69 -16.80 -10.07
C ASP A 378 1.22 -15.37 -9.81
N HIS A 379 1.22 -14.97 -8.56
CA HIS A 379 0.97 -13.60 -8.13
C HIS A 379 2.27 -12.97 -7.60
N TYR A 380 3.37 -13.13 -8.36
CA TYR A 380 4.68 -12.66 -7.95
C TYR A 380 4.65 -11.18 -7.64
N TYR A 381 5.39 -10.85 -6.64
CA TYR A 381 5.68 -9.53 -6.11
C TYR A 381 4.50 -8.57 -6.19
N LEU A 382 3.98 -8.31 -5.01
CA LEU A 382 3.02 -7.26 -4.81
C LEU A 382 1.69 -7.50 -5.52
N GLY A 383 1.28 -8.77 -5.57
CA GLY A 383 -0.10 -9.14 -5.51
C GLY A 383 -0.65 -8.71 -4.15
N ASN A 384 -1.94 -8.59 -4.04
CA ASN A 384 -2.59 -8.28 -2.77
C ASN A 384 -3.65 -9.33 -2.44
N GLY A 385 -4.15 -9.29 -1.23
CA GLY A 385 -5.17 -10.24 -0.82
C GLY A 385 -6.11 -9.69 0.22
N VAL A 386 -7.30 -10.26 0.26
CA VAL A 386 -8.35 -9.90 1.21
C VAL A 386 -8.99 -11.13 1.84
N SER A 387 -9.48 -10.98 3.06
CA SER A 387 -10.27 -11.99 3.77
C SER A 387 -11.64 -11.43 4.15
N TYR A 388 -12.69 -11.98 3.58
CA TYR A 388 -14.07 -11.61 3.86
C TYR A 388 -14.85 -12.80 4.39
N THR A 389 -15.56 -12.62 5.50
CA THR A 389 -16.40 -13.67 6.10
C THR A 389 -17.85 -13.20 6.21
N ASP A 390 -18.81 -13.97 5.70
CA ASP A 390 -20.23 -13.79 6.00
C ASP A 390 -20.65 -14.76 7.11
N ALA A 391 -20.62 -14.27 8.34
CA ALA A 391 -21.06 -14.99 9.52
C ALA A 391 -22.57 -14.82 9.80
N SER A 392 -23.29 -14.08 8.96
CA SER A 392 -24.75 -13.94 9.06
C SER A 392 -25.52 -15.14 8.51
N LEU A 393 -24.86 -15.95 7.68
CA LEU A 393 -25.42 -17.14 7.06
C LEU A 393 -25.62 -18.27 8.08
N ALA A 394 -26.56 -19.16 7.82
CA ALA A 394 -26.78 -20.38 8.63
C ALA A 394 -25.52 -21.27 8.66
N SER A 395 -24.82 -21.36 7.53
CA SER A 395 -23.49 -21.92 7.40
C SER A 395 -22.55 -20.77 7.00
N PRO A 396 -21.72 -20.24 7.90
CA PRO A 396 -20.79 -19.18 7.59
C PRO A 396 -19.87 -19.52 6.41
N GLN A 397 -19.51 -18.53 5.62
CA GLN A 397 -18.60 -18.67 4.48
C GLN A 397 -17.46 -17.66 4.60
N GLN A 398 -16.25 -18.06 4.22
CA GLN A 398 -15.10 -17.18 4.12
C GLN A 398 -14.53 -17.26 2.71
N LEU A 399 -14.26 -16.11 2.14
CA LEU A 399 -13.49 -15.94 0.92
C LEU A 399 -12.12 -15.37 1.31
N VAL A 400 -11.06 -16.06 0.91
CA VAL A 400 -9.70 -15.49 0.81
C VAL A 400 -9.44 -15.26 -0.67
N MET A 401 -9.14 -14.03 -1.06
CA MET A 401 -8.84 -13.68 -2.44
C MET A 401 -7.38 -13.23 -2.56
N VAL A 402 -6.72 -13.67 -3.61
CA VAL A 402 -5.42 -13.15 -4.06
C VAL A 402 -5.63 -12.50 -5.42
N ALA A 403 -5.01 -11.36 -5.65
CA ALA A 403 -5.30 -10.52 -6.78
C ALA A 403 -4.06 -9.85 -7.39
N GLY A 404 -4.02 -9.76 -8.71
CA GLY A 404 -2.99 -9.04 -9.45
C GLY A 404 -1.58 -9.59 -9.25
N GLY A 405 -0.58 -8.72 -9.24
CA GLY A 405 0.82 -9.11 -9.24
C GLY A 405 1.36 -9.35 -10.64
N TYR A 406 2.48 -10.07 -10.74
CA TYR A 406 3.11 -10.45 -12.01
C TYR A 406 2.91 -11.92 -12.32
N SER A 407 2.76 -12.25 -13.63
CA SER A 407 3.15 -13.57 -14.10
C SER A 407 4.50 -13.49 -14.82
N TYR A 408 5.36 -14.47 -14.60
CA TYR A 408 6.62 -14.60 -15.32
C TYR A 408 6.48 -15.53 -16.52
N SER A 409 7.12 -15.15 -17.64
CA SER A 409 7.43 -16.08 -18.71
C SER A 409 8.90 -16.47 -18.55
N ASP A 410 9.18 -17.74 -18.33
CA ASP A 410 10.55 -18.27 -18.36
C ASP A 410 11.09 -18.43 -19.79
N VAL A 411 10.25 -18.15 -20.78
CA VAL A 411 10.61 -18.21 -22.22
C VAL A 411 11.11 -16.82 -22.64
N ALA A 412 12.26 -16.77 -23.28
CA ALA A 412 12.81 -15.53 -23.83
C ALA A 412 11.93 -14.98 -25.00
N PRO A 413 11.69 -13.63 -25.08
CA PRO A 413 12.17 -12.62 -24.15
C PRO A 413 11.44 -12.71 -22.81
N LEU A 414 12.19 -12.57 -21.73
CA LEU A 414 11.67 -12.58 -20.36
C LEU A 414 10.73 -11.40 -20.15
N VAL A 415 9.45 -11.62 -20.34
CA VAL A 415 8.42 -10.58 -20.21
C VAL A 415 7.62 -10.86 -18.95
N SER A 416 7.77 -10.01 -17.93
CA SER A 416 6.82 -9.98 -16.83
C SER A 416 5.56 -9.23 -17.28
N LYS A 417 4.40 -9.81 -17.00
CA LYS A 417 3.11 -9.19 -17.32
C LYS A 417 2.34 -8.92 -16.04
N PRO A 418 1.83 -7.70 -15.85
CA PRO A 418 0.88 -7.45 -14.77
C PRO A 418 -0.38 -8.27 -15.00
N LEU A 419 -0.96 -8.76 -13.92
CA LEU A 419 -2.14 -9.60 -13.95
C LEU A 419 -3.41 -8.79 -13.68
N ALA A 420 -4.48 -9.12 -14.41
CA ALA A 420 -5.85 -8.80 -14.04
C ALA A 420 -6.50 -9.97 -13.28
N ALA A 421 -5.87 -11.13 -13.28
CA ALA A 421 -6.40 -12.35 -12.68
C ALA A 421 -6.51 -12.21 -11.17
N ASN A 422 -7.64 -12.67 -10.65
CA ASN A 422 -7.91 -12.84 -9.24
C ASN A 422 -8.31 -14.28 -9.00
N GLU A 423 -7.92 -14.82 -7.86
CA GLU A 423 -8.26 -16.18 -7.44
C GLU A 423 -8.78 -16.16 -6.00
N TYR A 424 -9.64 -17.10 -5.67
CA TYR A 424 -10.17 -17.24 -4.32
C TYR A 424 -10.04 -18.66 -3.80
N LEU A 425 -9.93 -18.75 -2.47
CA LEU A 425 -10.00 -19.98 -1.70
C LEU A 425 -11.22 -19.90 -0.76
N ASP A 426 -12.00 -20.99 -0.67
CA ASP A 426 -13.03 -21.13 0.35
C ASP A 426 -12.37 -21.46 1.68
N GLY A 427 -12.46 -20.54 2.64
CA GLY A 427 -11.83 -20.68 3.95
C GLY A 427 -12.38 -21.83 4.80
N PHE A 428 -13.62 -22.25 4.55
CA PHE A 428 -14.23 -23.40 5.23
C PHE A 428 -13.96 -24.73 4.52
N ASN A 429 -13.50 -24.69 3.24
CA ASN A 429 -13.16 -25.87 2.45
C ASN A 429 -11.88 -25.66 1.62
N PRO A 430 -10.73 -25.40 2.27
CA PRO A 430 -9.47 -25.13 1.55
C PRO A 430 -8.97 -26.33 0.73
N ALA A 431 -9.40 -27.55 1.04
CA ALA A 431 -9.05 -28.75 0.28
C ALA A 431 -9.62 -28.74 -1.15
N ALA A 432 -10.66 -27.94 -1.43
CA ALA A 432 -11.17 -27.76 -2.79
C ALA A 432 -10.19 -26.99 -3.70
N GLY A 433 -9.20 -26.32 -3.10
CA GLY A 433 -8.20 -25.52 -3.83
C GLY A 433 -8.71 -24.17 -4.29
N TRP A 434 -7.86 -23.48 -5.01
CA TRP A 434 -8.12 -22.16 -5.55
C TRP A 434 -8.99 -22.23 -6.81
N ALA A 435 -9.82 -21.23 -6.98
CA ALA A 435 -10.68 -21.09 -8.14
C ALA A 435 -10.65 -19.64 -8.67
N PRO A 436 -10.87 -19.44 -9.98
CA PRO A 436 -10.90 -18.11 -10.56
C PRO A 436 -11.96 -17.20 -9.91
N TYR A 437 -11.60 -15.95 -9.71
CA TYR A 437 -12.48 -14.87 -9.28
C TYR A 437 -12.59 -13.82 -10.40
N PRO A 438 -13.67 -13.03 -10.50
CA PRO A 438 -13.79 -12.02 -11.56
C PRO A 438 -12.58 -11.11 -11.65
N ALA A 439 -11.98 -11.06 -12.85
CA ALA A 439 -10.76 -10.32 -13.11
C ALA A 439 -10.98 -8.81 -13.09
N TRP A 440 -9.95 -8.06 -12.69
CA TRP A 440 -9.91 -6.59 -12.85
C TRP A 440 -10.06 -6.18 -14.32
N LYS A 441 -10.50 -4.96 -14.56
CA LYS A 441 -10.51 -4.37 -15.91
C LYS A 441 -9.10 -4.00 -16.36
N THR A 442 -8.30 -3.51 -15.43
CA THR A 442 -6.95 -3.03 -15.66
C THR A 442 -5.95 -3.94 -14.96
N PRO A 443 -5.14 -4.71 -15.73
CA PRO A 443 -4.07 -5.51 -15.16
C PRO A 443 -3.11 -4.62 -14.36
N ARG A 444 -2.70 -5.05 -13.17
CA ARG A 444 -1.81 -4.25 -12.32
C ARG A 444 -1.11 -5.08 -11.25
N HIS A 445 0.04 -4.60 -10.83
CA HIS A 445 0.72 -5.02 -9.62
C HIS A 445 0.94 -3.82 -8.70
N ASN A 446 1.44 -4.02 -7.50
CA ASN A 446 1.57 -2.95 -6.48
C ASN A 446 0.25 -2.24 -6.12
N ALA A 447 -0.89 -2.85 -6.43
CA ALA A 447 -2.19 -2.31 -6.09
C ALA A 447 -2.54 -2.56 -4.63
N ASN A 448 -3.51 -1.80 -4.15
CA ASN A 448 -4.13 -2.02 -2.85
C ASN A 448 -5.60 -2.37 -3.04
N THR A 449 -6.07 -3.47 -2.45
CA THR A 449 -7.49 -3.83 -2.41
C THR A 449 -8.01 -3.67 -1.00
N VAL A 450 -9.08 -2.89 -0.83
CA VAL A 450 -9.66 -2.50 0.44
C VAL A 450 -11.09 -3.04 0.55
N LEU A 451 -11.39 -3.77 1.62
CA LEU A 451 -12.75 -4.22 1.94
C LEU A 451 -13.56 -3.04 2.49
N LEU A 452 -14.77 -2.85 1.95
CA LEU A 452 -15.66 -1.76 2.34
C LEU A 452 -16.77 -2.24 3.30
N PRO A 453 -17.43 -1.33 4.05
CA PRO A 453 -18.46 -1.69 5.03
C PRO A 453 -19.67 -2.43 4.47
N ASP A 454 -19.99 -2.24 3.19
CA ASP A 454 -21.07 -2.92 2.48
C ASP A 454 -20.70 -4.31 1.95
N GLY A 455 -19.45 -4.74 2.23
CA GLY A 455 -18.88 -6.01 1.78
C GLY A 455 -18.36 -6.00 0.34
N THR A 456 -18.38 -4.87 -0.34
CA THR A 456 -17.73 -4.68 -1.65
C THR A 456 -16.21 -4.50 -1.48
N MET A 457 -15.48 -4.53 -2.58
CA MET A 457 -14.01 -4.37 -2.60
C MET A 457 -13.62 -3.25 -3.54
N LEU A 458 -12.72 -2.39 -3.08
CA LEU A 458 -12.14 -1.29 -3.86
C LEU A 458 -10.68 -1.59 -4.17
N THR A 459 -10.29 -1.53 -5.44
CA THR A 459 -8.88 -1.62 -5.85
C THR A 459 -8.41 -0.27 -6.38
N VAL A 460 -7.27 0.18 -5.86
CA VAL A 460 -6.68 1.48 -6.18
C VAL A 460 -5.18 1.38 -6.40
N GLY A 461 -4.63 2.30 -7.18
CA GLY A 461 -3.20 2.37 -7.45
C GLY A 461 -2.66 1.20 -8.25
N GLY A 462 -1.37 0.96 -8.08
CA GLY A 462 -0.62 -0.01 -8.84
C GLY A 462 -0.08 0.54 -10.14
N ASN A 463 0.56 -0.33 -10.91
CA ASN A 463 1.14 0.02 -12.21
C ASN A 463 1.13 -1.15 -13.17
N GLN A 464 1.30 -0.86 -14.47
CA GLN A 464 1.31 -1.84 -15.57
C GLN A 464 2.70 -2.10 -16.15
N GLY A 465 3.65 -1.19 -15.91
CA GLY A 465 5.00 -1.32 -16.43
C GLY A 465 5.74 -2.53 -15.88
N LEU A 466 6.82 -2.91 -16.57
CA LEU A 466 7.70 -4.01 -16.16
C LEU A 466 8.32 -3.82 -14.77
N TYR A 467 8.23 -2.62 -14.23
CA TYR A 467 8.93 -2.18 -13.03
C TYR A 467 7.96 -1.46 -12.10
N GLY A 468 8.31 -1.38 -10.83
CA GLY A 468 7.44 -0.94 -9.76
C GLY A 468 6.79 0.43 -9.89
N TYR A 469 7.20 1.25 -10.86
CA TYR A 469 6.81 2.65 -10.92
C TYR A 469 6.30 3.13 -12.27
N ASN A 470 6.62 2.40 -13.37
CA ASN A 470 6.21 2.83 -14.69
C ASN A 470 4.76 2.48 -14.97
N ASP A 471 4.11 3.32 -15.77
CA ASP A 471 2.74 3.13 -16.20
C ASP A 471 1.77 3.00 -15.01
N SER A 472 1.84 3.97 -14.08
CA SER A 472 0.96 4.04 -12.92
C SER A 472 -0.50 4.03 -13.32
N VAL A 473 -1.29 3.22 -12.62
CA VAL A 473 -2.72 3.07 -12.83
C VAL A 473 -3.46 4.06 -11.94
N PHE A 474 -4.15 5.02 -12.54
CA PHE A 474 -4.96 6.02 -11.84
C PHE A 474 -6.44 5.60 -11.75
N GLU A 475 -6.82 4.54 -12.44
CA GLU A 475 -8.14 3.95 -12.41
C GLU A 475 -8.42 3.29 -11.07
N THR A 476 -9.51 3.73 -10.44
CA THR A 476 -10.11 3.06 -9.29
C THR A 476 -11.13 2.06 -9.78
N GLU A 477 -11.15 0.85 -9.23
CA GLU A 477 -12.14 -0.16 -9.58
C GLU A 477 -12.88 -0.65 -8.33
N LEU A 478 -14.20 -0.71 -8.40
CA LEU A 478 -15.08 -1.24 -7.33
C LEU A 478 -15.73 -2.53 -7.80
N TYR A 479 -15.63 -3.59 -7.01
CA TYR A 479 -16.40 -4.81 -7.22
C TYR A 479 -17.86 -4.57 -6.83
N ASN A 480 -18.79 -4.70 -7.78
CA ASN A 480 -20.17 -4.21 -7.64
C ASN A 480 -21.10 -5.14 -6.86
N LYS A 481 -20.58 -6.16 -6.19
CA LYS A 481 -21.29 -7.11 -5.32
C LYS A 481 -20.50 -7.33 -4.03
N PRO A 482 -21.12 -7.79 -2.95
CA PRO A 482 -20.38 -8.28 -1.79
C PRO A 482 -19.42 -9.41 -2.19
N ALA A 483 -18.26 -9.47 -1.55
CA ALA A 483 -17.12 -10.31 -1.95
C ALA A 483 -17.44 -11.79 -2.18
N LEU A 484 -18.36 -12.40 -1.42
CA LEU A 484 -18.79 -13.78 -1.64
C LEU A 484 -19.62 -14.00 -2.91
N ASN A 485 -20.18 -12.95 -3.49
CA ASN A 485 -20.94 -13.06 -4.72
C ASN A 485 -20.00 -12.99 -5.94
N ARG A 486 -19.64 -14.14 -6.47
CA ARG A 486 -18.66 -14.30 -7.56
C ARG A 486 -19.24 -14.03 -8.96
N THR A 487 -20.49 -13.59 -9.06
CA THR A 487 -21.12 -13.21 -10.35
C THR A 487 -21.10 -11.71 -10.61
N GLY A 488 -20.44 -10.94 -9.74
CA GLY A 488 -20.22 -9.51 -9.92
C GLY A 488 -19.16 -9.20 -10.97
N SER A 489 -18.88 -7.91 -11.12
CA SER A 489 -17.82 -7.40 -11.98
C SER A 489 -17.16 -6.18 -11.35
N TRP A 490 -15.92 -5.95 -11.71
CA TRP A 490 -15.21 -4.73 -11.37
C TRP A 490 -15.69 -3.58 -12.27
N MET A 491 -16.06 -2.48 -11.65
CA MET A 491 -16.60 -1.30 -12.31
C MET A 491 -15.61 -0.15 -12.16
N PRO A 492 -15.35 0.61 -13.23
CA PRO A 492 -14.50 1.79 -13.14
C PRO A 492 -15.19 2.85 -12.28
N MET A 493 -14.40 3.46 -11.38
CA MET A 493 -14.78 4.55 -10.50
C MET A 493 -14.01 5.82 -10.88
N SER A 494 -14.25 6.94 -10.20
CA SER A 494 -13.48 8.16 -10.40
C SER A 494 -11.98 7.92 -10.18
N LYS A 495 -11.15 8.57 -11.01
CA LYS A 495 -9.70 8.40 -10.99
C LYS A 495 -9.06 9.25 -9.89
N HIS A 496 -8.07 8.69 -9.21
CA HIS A 496 -7.19 9.48 -8.35
C HIS A 496 -6.15 10.24 -9.18
N THR A 497 -5.49 11.22 -8.56
CA THR A 497 -4.51 12.08 -9.24
C THR A 497 -3.11 11.99 -8.65
N VAL A 498 -2.95 11.32 -7.51
CA VAL A 498 -1.63 11.03 -6.96
C VAL A 498 -1.08 9.75 -7.59
N GLN A 499 0.19 9.73 -7.92
CA GLN A 499 0.86 8.51 -8.36
C GLN A 499 0.93 7.55 -7.17
N ALA A 500 0.47 6.31 -7.35
CA ALA A 500 0.34 5.36 -6.25
C ALA A 500 0.67 3.94 -6.75
N ALA A 501 1.94 3.71 -7.07
CA ALA A 501 2.50 2.43 -7.46
C ALA A 501 3.20 1.74 -6.25
N TYR A 502 4.44 1.32 -6.42
CA TYR A 502 5.23 0.68 -5.36
C TYR A 502 5.42 1.61 -4.15
N HIS A 503 5.33 1.07 -2.94
CA HIS A 503 5.34 1.83 -1.68
C HIS A 503 4.11 2.71 -1.42
N SER A 504 3.06 2.64 -2.23
CA SER A 504 1.78 3.24 -1.88
C SER A 504 0.99 2.34 -0.93
N THR A 505 0.10 2.94 -0.14
CA THR A 505 -0.83 2.22 0.73
C THR A 505 -2.22 2.78 0.62
N ALA A 506 -3.25 1.91 0.76
CA ALA A 506 -4.64 2.34 0.87
C ALA A 506 -5.33 1.63 2.03
N ILE A 507 -6.08 2.38 2.83
CA ILE A 507 -6.77 1.87 4.03
C ILE A 507 -8.18 2.45 4.17
N LEU A 508 -9.11 1.64 4.69
CA LEU A 508 -10.43 2.11 5.10
C LEU A 508 -10.33 2.97 6.37
N LEU A 509 -10.99 4.14 6.35
CA LEU A 509 -11.09 5.03 7.48
C LEU A 509 -12.41 4.84 8.26
N PRO A 510 -12.49 5.30 9.53
CA PRO A 510 -13.69 5.13 10.35
C PRO A 510 -14.96 5.81 9.79
N ASP A 511 -14.83 6.82 8.95
CA ASP A 511 -15.94 7.49 8.28
C ASP A 511 -16.41 6.77 7.00
N ALA A 512 -15.91 5.55 6.77
CA ALA A 512 -16.19 4.73 5.58
C ALA A 512 -15.62 5.29 4.27
N THR A 513 -14.67 6.22 4.32
CA THR A 513 -13.84 6.65 3.19
C THR A 513 -12.56 5.81 3.09
N VAL A 514 -11.82 5.92 1.98
CA VAL A 514 -10.55 5.22 1.78
C VAL A 514 -9.44 6.23 1.57
N LEU A 515 -8.40 6.15 2.39
CA LEU A 515 -7.17 6.93 2.27
C LEU A 515 -6.22 6.22 1.30
N LEU A 516 -5.64 6.96 0.36
CA LEU A 516 -4.58 6.51 -0.55
C LEU A 516 -3.35 7.41 -0.37
N SER A 517 -2.19 6.82 -0.10
CA SER A 517 -0.90 7.53 -0.07
C SER A 517 -0.18 7.45 -1.41
N GLN A 518 0.61 8.48 -1.72
CA GLN A 518 1.52 8.52 -2.86
C GLN A 518 2.64 7.48 -2.70
N ASP A 519 3.15 6.97 -3.82
CA ASP A 519 4.38 6.19 -3.88
C ASP A 519 5.64 7.07 -3.66
N ASP A 520 6.82 6.47 -3.74
CA ASP A 520 8.10 7.13 -3.49
C ASP A 520 8.86 7.57 -4.75
N MET A 521 8.19 7.67 -5.90
CA MET A 521 8.83 8.06 -7.17
C MET A 521 9.01 9.56 -7.36
N ASP A 522 8.28 10.38 -6.64
CA ASP A 522 8.49 11.83 -6.67
C ASP A 522 9.66 12.21 -5.74
N TYR A 523 10.88 12.07 -6.23
CA TYR A 523 12.09 12.37 -5.46
C TYR A 523 12.16 13.82 -4.98
N SER A 524 11.52 14.76 -5.67
CA SER A 524 11.46 16.15 -5.22
C SER A 524 10.53 16.30 -4.01
N ALA A 525 9.41 15.58 -4.01
CA ALA A 525 8.52 15.51 -2.87
C ALA A 525 9.17 14.74 -1.69
N GLN A 526 9.95 13.69 -1.96
CA GLN A 526 10.72 12.98 -0.94
C GLN A 526 11.70 13.92 -0.22
N ALA A 527 12.57 14.58 -0.97
CA ALA A 527 13.58 15.50 -0.41
C ALA A 527 12.96 16.66 0.37
N ALA A 528 11.75 17.08 0.00
CA ALA A 528 11.02 18.15 0.66
C ALA A 528 10.06 17.65 1.77
N PHE A 529 9.96 16.34 2.02
CA PHE A 529 8.94 15.73 2.91
C PHE A 529 7.51 16.19 2.58
N GLN A 530 7.16 16.20 1.28
CA GLN A 530 5.91 16.74 0.72
C GLN A 530 5.15 15.68 -0.07
N HIS A 531 5.11 14.43 0.43
CA HIS A 531 4.31 13.38 -0.18
C HIS A 531 2.84 13.71 -0.11
N LYS A 532 2.07 13.18 -1.06
CA LYS A 532 0.66 13.47 -1.17
C LYS A 532 -0.19 12.27 -0.79
N ALA A 533 -1.37 12.56 -0.30
CA ALA A 533 -2.42 11.58 -0.09
C ALA A 533 -3.74 12.13 -0.61
N GLN A 534 -4.68 11.25 -0.90
CA GLN A 534 -6.06 11.57 -1.26
C GLN A 534 -7.03 10.67 -0.50
N VAL A 535 -8.24 11.16 -0.29
CA VAL A 535 -9.33 10.39 0.31
C VAL A 535 -10.41 10.16 -0.72
N TYR A 536 -10.80 8.90 -0.90
CA TYR A 536 -11.91 8.49 -1.75
C TYR A 536 -13.18 8.34 -0.93
N SER A 537 -14.23 8.98 -1.38
CA SER A 537 -15.60 8.81 -0.88
C SER A 537 -16.35 7.87 -1.83
N PRO A 538 -16.64 6.62 -1.43
CA PRO A 538 -17.38 5.67 -2.26
C PRO A 538 -18.82 6.11 -2.55
N PRO A 539 -19.47 5.59 -3.60
CA PRO A 539 -20.82 5.97 -4.02
C PRO A 539 -21.87 5.91 -2.92
N TYR A 540 -21.76 4.99 -1.95
CA TYR A 540 -22.72 4.87 -0.87
C TYR A 540 -22.80 6.13 0.03
N LEU A 541 -21.73 6.94 0.10
CA LEU A 541 -21.70 8.18 0.90
C LEU A 541 -22.49 9.34 0.27
N PHE A 542 -22.87 9.19 -0.99
CA PHE A 542 -23.66 10.21 -1.71
C PHE A 542 -25.16 9.90 -1.76
N LYS A 543 -25.58 8.71 -1.29
CA LYS A 543 -27.00 8.31 -1.27
C LYS A 543 -27.83 9.03 -0.20
N GLY A 544 -27.18 9.64 0.78
CA GLY A 544 -27.84 10.35 1.88
C GLY A 544 -26.92 10.50 3.10
N PRO A 545 -27.42 11.07 4.20
CA PRO A 545 -26.65 11.22 5.42
C PRO A 545 -26.35 9.86 6.05
N GLN A 546 -25.13 9.69 6.57
CA GLN A 546 -24.74 8.48 7.28
C GLN A 546 -25.54 8.30 8.57
N PRO A 547 -25.99 7.06 8.90
CA PRO A 547 -26.52 6.75 10.22
C PRO A 547 -25.46 7.02 11.30
N LYS A 548 -25.89 7.42 12.48
CA LYS A 548 -24.99 7.62 13.62
C LYS A 548 -25.23 6.54 14.66
N ILE A 549 -24.18 5.80 15.03
CA ILE A 549 -24.21 4.93 16.20
C ILE A 549 -24.17 5.82 17.44
N THR A 550 -25.27 5.89 18.17
CA THR A 550 -25.39 6.70 19.40
C THR A 550 -24.94 5.94 20.63
N SER A 551 -25.08 4.58 20.61
CA SER A 551 -24.59 3.72 21.67
C SER A 551 -24.20 2.35 21.11
N ALA A 552 -23.05 1.84 21.53
CA ALA A 552 -22.57 0.49 21.30
C ALA A 552 -21.68 0.07 22.49
N PRO A 553 -21.57 -1.23 22.82
CA PRO A 553 -20.61 -1.67 23.84
C PRO A 553 -19.18 -1.41 23.38
N SER A 554 -18.30 -1.04 24.30
CA SER A 554 -16.88 -0.86 24.02
C SER A 554 -16.14 -2.20 23.84
N SER A 555 -16.71 -3.30 24.37
CA SER A 555 -16.16 -4.65 24.29
C SER A 555 -17.29 -5.68 24.16
N VAL A 556 -17.02 -6.73 23.38
CA VAL A 556 -17.93 -7.86 23.16
C VAL A 556 -17.14 -9.17 23.13
N ARG A 557 -17.83 -10.30 23.40
CA ARG A 557 -17.22 -11.63 23.32
C ARG A 557 -17.75 -12.41 22.14
N ASN A 558 -16.96 -13.35 21.64
CA ASN A 558 -17.45 -14.32 20.68
C ASN A 558 -18.68 -15.06 21.23
N GLY A 559 -19.71 -15.25 20.38
CA GLY A 559 -21.01 -15.83 20.75
C GLY A 559 -21.96 -14.88 21.50
N GLN A 560 -21.53 -13.70 21.90
CA GLN A 560 -22.38 -12.73 22.59
C GLN A 560 -23.36 -12.06 21.61
N SER A 561 -24.60 -11.85 22.07
CA SER A 561 -25.53 -10.91 21.42
C SER A 561 -25.53 -9.58 22.17
N PHE A 562 -25.59 -8.48 21.41
CA PHE A 562 -25.63 -7.11 21.95
C PHE A 562 -26.48 -6.20 21.08
N PHE A 563 -26.79 -5.03 21.57
CA PHE A 563 -27.61 -4.05 20.85
C PHE A 563 -26.80 -2.79 20.54
N VAL A 564 -27.00 -2.25 19.33
CA VAL A 564 -26.45 -0.97 18.88
C VAL A 564 -27.60 -0.01 18.65
N THR A 565 -27.58 1.11 19.35
CA THR A 565 -28.56 2.20 19.17
C THR A 565 -28.06 3.16 18.09
N THR A 566 -28.98 3.60 17.25
CA THR A 566 -28.71 4.54 16.16
C THR A 566 -29.63 5.76 16.26
N ASP A 567 -29.24 6.85 15.60
CA ASP A 567 -30.05 8.10 15.53
C ASP A 567 -31.34 7.95 14.74
N ARG A 568 -31.47 6.88 13.96
CA ARG A 568 -32.67 6.50 13.20
C ARG A 568 -32.80 4.98 13.11
N GLY A 569 -34.00 4.48 12.87
CA GLY A 569 -34.25 3.06 12.60
C GLY A 569 -33.88 2.65 11.17
N GLY A 570 -34.23 1.41 10.82
CA GLY A 570 -34.04 0.88 9.47
C GLY A 570 -32.65 0.36 9.16
N MET A 571 -31.86 0.02 10.19
CA MET A 571 -30.58 -0.69 10.01
C MET A 571 -30.84 -2.12 9.57
N THR A 572 -30.17 -2.56 8.51
CA THR A 572 -30.39 -3.88 7.87
C THR A 572 -29.20 -4.80 7.93
N SER A 573 -27.99 -4.27 8.18
CA SER A 573 -26.77 -5.08 8.27
C SER A 573 -25.74 -4.46 9.21
N ALA A 574 -24.79 -5.28 9.65
CA ALA A 574 -23.65 -4.87 10.44
C ALA A 574 -22.38 -5.59 9.97
N MET A 575 -21.26 -4.86 9.98
CA MET A 575 -19.96 -5.34 9.56
C MET A 575 -18.91 -4.98 10.61
N LEU A 576 -18.08 -5.94 10.99
CA LEU A 576 -16.80 -5.68 11.64
C LEU A 576 -15.70 -5.64 10.58
N VAL A 577 -14.95 -4.57 10.54
CA VAL A 577 -13.75 -4.47 9.69
C VAL A 577 -12.55 -4.27 10.61
N ALA A 578 -11.54 -5.13 10.49
CA ALA A 578 -10.32 -4.97 11.25
C ALA A 578 -9.58 -3.71 10.77
N PRO A 579 -8.98 -2.91 11.67
CA PRO A 579 -8.13 -1.81 11.27
C PRO A 579 -6.96 -2.31 10.44
N ALA A 580 -6.66 -1.65 9.33
CA ALA A 580 -5.61 -2.06 8.41
C ALA A 580 -4.21 -1.89 9.00
N ALA A 581 -3.30 -2.80 8.63
CA ALA A 581 -1.85 -2.72 8.88
C ALA A 581 -1.13 -3.09 7.58
N THR A 582 -1.06 -2.15 6.65
CA THR A 582 -0.70 -2.41 5.26
C THR A 582 0.69 -1.88 4.90
N THR A 583 1.38 -2.63 4.05
CA THR A 583 2.61 -2.25 3.37
C THR A 583 2.69 -3.02 2.05
N HIS A 584 3.19 -2.41 0.98
CA HIS A 584 3.44 -3.08 -0.30
C HIS A 584 2.21 -3.85 -0.86
N GLY A 585 1.00 -3.31 -0.70
CA GLY A 585 -0.25 -3.98 -1.11
C GLY A 585 -0.68 -5.15 -0.21
N ASN A 586 0.11 -5.51 0.81
CA ASN A 586 -0.19 -6.57 1.77
C ASN A 586 -0.70 -5.96 3.09
N ASP A 587 -2.00 -6.07 3.35
CA ASP A 587 -2.58 -5.73 4.64
C ASP A 587 -2.58 -6.96 5.55
N MET A 588 -1.62 -7.03 6.46
CA MET A 588 -1.38 -8.20 7.32
C MET A 588 -2.39 -8.33 8.48
N HIS A 589 -3.33 -7.39 8.60
CA HIS A 589 -4.38 -7.43 9.62
C HIS A 589 -5.78 -7.42 9.01
N GLN A 590 -5.90 -7.31 7.69
CA GLN A 590 -7.17 -7.13 7.00
C GLN A 590 -8.11 -8.32 7.16
N ARG A 591 -9.32 -8.01 7.59
CA ARG A 591 -10.48 -8.89 7.53
C ARG A 591 -11.77 -8.08 7.65
N ALA A 592 -12.82 -8.52 6.97
CA ALA A 592 -14.18 -8.01 7.16
C ALA A 592 -15.12 -9.17 7.47
N ILE A 593 -15.99 -8.95 8.46
CA ILE A 593 -16.89 -9.99 9.00
C ILE A 593 -18.29 -9.43 9.04
N LYS A 594 -19.15 -9.91 8.15
CA LYS A 594 -20.57 -9.59 8.17
C LYS A 594 -21.26 -10.36 9.30
N LEU A 595 -22.00 -9.65 10.12
CA LEU A 595 -22.61 -10.18 11.34
C LEU A 595 -24.07 -10.55 11.16
N LYS A 596 -24.55 -11.51 11.94
CA LYS A 596 -25.97 -11.81 12.06
C LYS A 596 -26.66 -10.69 12.83
N VAL A 597 -27.78 -10.20 12.29
CA VAL A 597 -28.48 -9.05 12.83
C VAL A 597 -29.98 -9.30 13.03
N ALA A 598 -30.57 -8.54 13.94
CA ALA A 598 -32.02 -8.43 14.18
C ALA A 598 -32.40 -6.95 14.14
N PRO A 599 -33.04 -6.45 13.06
CA PRO A 599 -33.46 -5.05 12.95
C PRO A 599 -34.44 -4.64 14.06
N SER A 600 -34.37 -3.35 14.46
CA SER A 600 -35.24 -2.74 15.46
C SER A 600 -35.57 -1.29 15.08
N THR A 601 -36.55 -0.68 15.75
CA THR A 601 -37.00 0.68 15.47
C THR A 601 -35.99 1.77 15.81
N ASN A 602 -35.09 1.52 16.79
CA ASN A 602 -34.11 2.49 17.28
C ASN A 602 -32.66 1.98 17.20
N GLY A 603 -32.41 0.97 16.36
CA GLY A 603 -31.09 0.38 16.22
C GLY A 603 -31.14 -1.03 15.64
N ILE A 604 -30.20 -1.85 16.08
CA ILE A 604 -30.01 -3.19 15.54
C ILE A 604 -29.42 -4.12 16.61
N GLY A 605 -30.02 -5.31 16.77
CA GLY A 605 -29.43 -6.41 17.54
C GLY A 605 -28.37 -7.10 16.70
N ILE A 606 -27.24 -7.46 17.30
CA ILE A 606 -26.09 -8.09 16.64
C ILE A 606 -25.70 -9.32 17.43
N THR A 607 -25.40 -10.42 16.72
CA THR A 607 -24.85 -11.65 17.32
C THR A 607 -23.46 -11.91 16.76
N MET A 608 -22.48 -12.04 17.67
CA MET A 608 -21.10 -12.36 17.34
C MET A 608 -20.94 -13.83 16.91
N PRO A 609 -20.01 -14.11 15.98
CA PRO A 609 -19.59 -15.48 15.69
C PRO A 609 -19.08 -16.18 16.96
N MET A 610 -19.26 -17.51 17.03
CA MET A 610 -18.79 -18.30 18.18
C MET A 610 -17.27 -18.50 18.19
N SER A 611 -16.64 -18.52 17.02
CA SER A 611 -15.24 -18.89 16.86
C SER A 611 -14.32 -17.69 16.86
N SER A 612 -13.27 -17.71 17.70
CA SER A 612 -12.19 -16.75 17.66
C SER A 612 -11.30 -16.86 16.41
N ALA A 613 -11.38 -17.97 15.68
CA ALA A 613 -10.71 -18.07 14.38
C ALA A 613 -11.46 -17.28 13.28
N VAL A 614 -12.77 -17.07 13.45
CA VAL A 614 -13.57 -16.19 12.58
C VAL A 614 -13.44 -14.74 13.02
N THR A 615 -13.48 -14.50 14.32
CA THR A 615 -13.40 -13.15 14.90
C THR A 615 -12.29 -13.13 15.97
N PRO A 616 -11.01 -13.06 15.58
CA PRO A 616 -9.90 -13.00 16.54
C PRO A 616 -10.05 -11.85 17.53
N PRO A 617 -9.50 -12.01 18.75
CA PRO A 617 -9.48 -10.93 19.73
C PRO A 617 -8.78 -9.68 19.18
N GLY A 618 -9.35 -8.51 19.38
CA GLY A 618 -8.78 -7.25 18.91
C GLY A 618 -9.82 -6.17 18.72
N TYR A 619 -9.35 -5.00 18.27
CA TYR A 619 -10.22 -3.90 17.94
C TYR A 619 -10.75 -4.02 16.51
N TYR A 620 -12.01 -3.68 16.33
CA TYR A 620 -12.69 -3.65 15.05
C TYR A 620 -13.46 -2.35 14.88
N MET A 621 -13.52 -1.86 13.67
CA MET A 621 -14.48 -0.86 13.24
C MET A 621 -15.84 -1.54 13.05
N LEU A 622 -16.80 -1.24 13.92
CA LEU A 622 -18.19 -1.68 13.77
C LEU A 622 -18.94 -0.65 12.93
N PHE A 623 -19.42 -1.08 11.77
CA PHE A 623 -20.34 -0.34 10.92
C PHE A 623 -21.73 -0.96 10.99
N VAL A 624 -22.77 -0.13 10.97
CA VAL A 624 -24.15 -0.55 10.69
C VAL A 624 -24.61 0.16 9.42
N MET A 625 -25.44 -0.50 8.63
CA MET A 625 -25.93 0.05 7.36
C MET A 625 -27.44 0.06 7.33
N ASP A 626 -28.00 1.14 6.76
CA ASP A 626 -29.43 1.26 6.52
C ASP A 626 -29.87 0.52 5.25
N SER A 627 -31.17 0.56 4.96
CA SER A 627 -31.78 -0.11 3.80
C SER A 627 -31.35 0.49 2.45
N ALA A 628 -30.78 1.70 2.41
CA ALA A 628 -30.18 2.28 1.22
C ALA A 628 -28.73 1.84 1.02
N GLY A 629 -28.16 1.05 1.96
CA GLY A 629 -26.78 0.61 1.96
C GLY A 629 -25.79 1.72 2.34
N ILE A 630 -26.24 2.71 3.12
CA ILE A 630 -25.38 3.79 3.63
C ILE A 630 -24.78 3.31 4.96
N PRO A 631 -23.43 3.21 5.06
CA PRO A 631 -22.78 2.84 6.30
C PRO A 631 -22.78 3.99 7.31
N SER A 632 -22.84 3.67 8.58
CA SER A 632 -22.55 4.61 9.67
C SER A 632 -21.09 5.03 9.68
N VAL A 633 -20.75 6.09 10.40
CA VAL A 633 -19.40 6.24 10.95
C VAL A 633 -19.17 5.09 11.94
N ALA A 634 -17.98 4.48 11.89
CA ALA A 634 -17.65 3.32 12.72
C ALA A 634 -17.56 3.69 14.22
N LYS A 635 -17.88 2.70 15.04
CA LYS A 635 -17.44 2.66 16.45
C LYS A 635 -16.38 1.57 16.61
N PHE A 636 -15.28 1.89 17.27
CA PHE A 636 -14.31 0.86 17.65
C PHE A 636 -14.89 0.01 18.79
N VAL A 637 -14.93 -1.30 18.57
CA VAL A 637 -15.38 -2.30 19.53
C VAL A 637 -14.26 -3.33 19.70
N ARG A 638 -13.92 -3.65 20.93
CA ARG A 638 -12.92 -4.70 21.23
C ARG A 638 -13.59 -6.05 21.35
N VAL A 639 -13.16 -7.03 20.57
CA VAL A 639 -13.51 -8.44 20.73
C VAL A 639 -12.55 -9.07 21.73
N THR A 640 -13.09 -9.78 22.76
CA THR A 640 -12.30 -10.40 23.84
C THR A 640 -12.61 -11.87 24.00
#